data_33a571d41d9af9b9435fdfa6d5f512af
#
_entry.id   33a571d41d9af9b9435fdfa6d5f512af
#
_cell.length_a   1.000
_cell.length_b   1.000
_cell.length_c   1.000
_cell.angle_alpha   90.00
_cell.angle_beta   90.00
_cell.angle_gamma   90.00
#
_symmetry.space_group_name_H-M   'P 1'
#
loop_
_entity.id
_entity.type
_entity.pdbx_description
1 polymer ?
#
loop_
_entity_poly.entity_id
_entity_poly.type
_entity_poly.pdbx_seq_one_letter_code
_entity_poly.pdbx_strand_id
1 'polypeptide(L)'
;MPKNPFSTNNPYKSQPENGERRPRFPIFYYLAVILLIIGFQLAFFWSGNTKEVAYSEFRRLITENRVESVRLSPDRIYVELKPDAVSTSVQAPQVQRPNALQMPGKPARNNEVFVNPVRDDGLVELLESKGIRYQATPGNGWIGELLQWLLPFALLIGIYFFMFRRMGGPGSQFMNISKNKAALYENLDEHTRITFKDVAGLDEAKAEVMEVVDFLKDPKKYTKLGGKLPKGVLLVGPPGTGKTLLAKAVAGEAEVPFFSISGSDFVEMFVGVGAARVRDLFKQAKEKAPCIIFIDEIDAVGRSRGKGFMMGTNDERENTLNQLLVEMDGFATDKGVILMAATNRADVLDTALLRPGRFDRQIVVDKPDLKGRIDIFTVHTKNLSLSPDVNLKRLATQTPGFAGAEIANAANEAALLASRRGKQSIEMKDFEDAIERVIAGLEKKNKVINPREKKIVAYHEAGHAIVSWMMPENDPVQKISIVPRGVSALGYTLNIPLEDRYLMTRNELVARICGLLGGRIAEEIIFGEISTGAQNDLERVTEIAYNMVTVYGMSEKVGYLSFLESNNPYLGGPGVDRKYGDETARLIDLEVKAIIDAARKRVFDMLTEHRDKLERIAGELLTKEILQYCQIEEILGKRASDKFSEHLAHNCANGKEAQEQPQAEAPAPLREAPAGSGPDMPEDERRELEAAVKRLRESRNLSSN
;
A
#
# COMPACT_ATOMS: atom_id res chain seq x y z
N MET A 1 -44.38 21.14 24.93
CA MET A 1 -43.64 20.23 23.99
C MET A 1 -42.23 20.09 24.50
N PRO A 2 -41.81 18.97 25.05
CA PRO A 2 -40.45 18.74 25.50
C PRO A 2 -39.59 18.25 24.35
N LYS A 3 -38.37 18.80 24.26
CA LYS A 3 -37.34 18.50 23.23
C LYS A 3 -36.82 17.07 23.42
N ASN A 4 -36.72 16.36 22.32
CA ASN A 4 -36.19 15.00 22.19
C ASN A 4 -34.70 14.96 22.52
N PRO A 5 -34.19 14.15 23.48
CA PRO A 5 -32.78 14.15 23.91
C PRO A 5 -31.84 13.25 23.13
N PHE A 6 -32.20 12.71 21.96
CA PHE A 6 -31.36 11.81 21.14
C PHE A 6 -31.00 12.44 19.80
N SER A 7 -30.35 13.60 19.81
CA SER A 7 -29.60 14.04 18.64
C SER A 7 -28.10 13.74 18.89
N THR A 8 -27.69 12.57 18.50
CA THR A 8 -26.25 12.22 18.43
C THR A 8 -25.60 13.07 17.35
N ASN A 9 -24.82 14.05 17.77
CA ASN A 9 -23.86 14.73 16.93
C ASN A 9 -22.84 13.70 16.44
N ASN A 10 -22.97 13.32 15.19
CA ASN A 10 -21.96 12.53 14.49
C ASN A 10 -20.82 13.48 14.04
N PRO A 11 -19.61 13.41 14.62
CA PRO A 11 -18.50 14.31 14.28
C PRO A 11 -17.88 14.06 12.89
N TYR A 12 -18.40 13.09 12.12
CA TYR A 12 -17.97 12.78 10.77
C TYR A 12 -18.90 13.28 9.66
N LYS A 13 -19.70 14.32 9.90
CA LYS A 13 -20.23 15.06 8.77
C LYS A 13 -19.08 15.89 8.17
N SER A 14 -18.45 15.33 7.16
CA SER A 14 -17.62 16.05 6.22
C SER A 14 -18.29 17.36 5.84
N GLN A 15 -17.64 18.47 6.16
CA GLN A 15 -17.99 19.78 5.59
C GLN A 15 -18.03 19.62 4.07
N PRO A 16 -18.98 20.23 3.36
CA PRO A 16 -18.91 20.27 1.92
C PRO A 16 -17.62 21.02 1.58
N GLU A 17 -16.65 20.31 1.02
CA GLU A 17 -15.56 20.93 0.29
C GLU A 17 -16.19 21.95 -0.66
N ASN A 18 -15.95 23.23 -0.42
CA ASN A 18 -16.04 24.25 -1.43
C ASN A 18 -14.95 23.96 -2.47
N GLY A 19 -15.14 22.87 -3.18
CA GLY A 19 -14.42 22.57 -4.39
C GLY A 19 -14.80 23.65 -5.38
N GLU A 20 -13.94 24.63 -5.57
CA GLU A 20 -13.92 25.43 -6.79
C GLU A 20 -14.08 24.45 -7.94
N ARG A 21 -15.27 24.44 -8.53
CA ARG A 21 -15.57 23.68 -9.76
C ARG A 21 -14.66 24.25 -10.83
N ARG A 22 -13.50 23.67 -11.00
CA ARG A 22 -12.62 23.96 -12.14
C ARG A 22 -13.45 23.71 -13.39
N PRO A 23 -13.62 24.67 -14.29
CA PRO A 23 -14.34 24.46 -15.52
C PRO A 23 -13.53 23.44 -16.32
N ARG A 24 -13.97 22.19 -16.30
CA ARG A 24 -13.53 21.17 -17.26
C ARG A 24 -14.15 21.57 -18.56
N PHE A 25 -13.38 22.28 -19.41
CA PHE A 25 -13.83 22.49 -20.78
C PHE A 25 -14.01 21.12 -21.43
N PRO A 26 -15.24 20.78 -21.87
CA PRO A 26 -15.46 19.49 -22.51
C PRO A 26 -14.58 19.45 -23.77
N ILE A 27 -14.08 18.26 -24.09
CA ILE A 27 -13.20 17.99 -25.24
C ILE A 27 -13.76 18.59 -26.54
N PHE A 28 -15.08 18.78 -26.61
CA PHE A 28 -15.81 19.48 -27.67
C PHE A 28 -15.35 20.95 -27.92
N TYR A 29 -14.80 21.62 -26.90
CA TYR A 29 -14.31 22.99 -27.08
C TYR A 29 -13.02 23.02 -27.91
N TYR A 30 -12.13 22.08 -27.67
CA TYR A 30 -10.91 21.93 -28.46
C TYR A 30 -11.22 21.46 -29.89
N LEU A 31 -12.17 20.54 -30.04
CA LEU A 31 -12.67 20.11 -31.34
C LEU A 31 -13.34 21.26 -32.12
N ALA A 32 -14.11 22.12 -31.44
CA ALA A 32 -14.76 23.27 -32.08
C ALA A 32 -13.72 24.30 -32.55
N VAL A 33 -12.67 24.60 -31.78
CA VAL A 33 -11.59 25.50 -32.18
C VAL A 33 -10.80 24.94 -33.36
N ILE A 34 -10.48 23.65 -33.35
CA ILE A 34 -9.80 22.97 -34.47
C ILE A 34 -10.68 22.98 -35.73
N LEU A 35 -11.96 22.70 -35.63
CA LEU A 35 -12.89 22.76 -36.72
C LEU A 35 -13.07 24.17 -37.29
N LEU A 36 -13.02 25.19 -36.42
CA LEU A 36 -13.09 26.59 -36.82
C LEU A 36 -11.85 27.02 -37.58
N ILE A 37 -10.66 26.58 -37.13
CA ILE A 37 -9.37 26.81 -37.82
C ILE A 37 -9.36 26.09 -39.20
N ILE A 38 -9.78 24.84 -39.24
CA ILE A 38 -9.86 24.05 -40.48
C ILE A 38 -10.92 24.66 -41.43
N GLY A 39 -12.09 25.06 -40.93
CA GLY A 39 -13.11 25.71 -41.68
C GLY A 39 -12.65 27.06 -42.26
N PHE A 40 -11.91 27.87 -41.49
CA PHE A 40 -11.32 29.12 -41.96
C PHE A 40 -10.26 28.87 -43.04
N GLN A 41 -9.39 27.89 -42.89
CA GLN A 41 -8.39 27.52 -43.89
C GLN A 41 -9.07 27.01 -45.19
N LEU A 42 -10.07 26.16 -45.09
CA LEU A 42 -10.81 25.67 -46.24
C LEU A 42 -11.55 26.81 -46.97
N ALA A 43 -12.19 27.73 -46.27
CA ALA A 43 -12.84 28.91 -46.84
C ALA A 43 -11.85 29.81 -47.56
N PHE A 44 -10.63 29.93 -47.04
CA PHE A 44 -9.58 30.76 -47.61
C PHE A 44 -8.95 30.15 -48.87
N PHE A 45 -8.75 28.82 -48.89
CA PHE A 45 -8.23 28.13 -50.06
C PHE A 45 -9.25 27.95 -51.18
N TRP A 46 -10.56 28.17 -50.94
CA TRP A 46 -11.60 27.91 -51.88
C TRP A 46 -12.00 29.14 -52.70
N SER A 47 -11.37 30.32 -52.48
CA SER A 47 -11.71 31.58 -53.10
C SER A 47 -11.01 31.90 -54.43
N GLY A 48 -10.56 30.89 -55.19
CA GLY A 48 -9.83 31.16 -56.43
C GLY A 48 -9.95 30.12 -57.51
N ASN A 49 -11.09 30.06 -58.19
CA ASN A 49 -11.27 29.20 -59.35
C ASN A 49 -11.39 29.99 -60.67
N THR A 50 -10.41 30.91 -60.93
CA THR A 50 -10.26 31.50 -62.27
C THR A 50 -9.36 30.59 -63.11
N LYS A 51 -9.74 30.35 -64.38
CA LYS A 51 -8.97 29.46 -65.28
C LYS A 51 -7.76 30.23 -65.83
N GLU A 52 -6.61 29.53 -65.85
CA GLU A 52 -5.40 30.02 -66.52
C GLU A 52 -5.46 29.75 -68.01
N VAL A 53 -5.09 30.74 -68.83
CA VAL A 53 -5.00 30.66 -70.28
C VAL A 53 -3.59 31.04 -70.74
N ALA A 54 -3.04 30.31 -71.71
CA ALA A 54 -1.71 30.60 -72.24
C ALA A 54 -1.68 31.95 -72.93
N TYR A 55 -0.55 32.69 -72.83
CA TYR A 55 -0.40 34.00 -73.47
C TYR A 55 -0.61 34.02 -74.98
N SER A 56 -0.23 32.97 -75.70
CA SER A 56 -0.46 32.77 -77.12
C SER A 56 -1.95 32.63 -77.46
N GLU A 57 -2.71 32.00 -76.62
CA GLU A 57 -4.16 31.83 -76.80
C GLU A 57 -4.89 33.11 -76.45
N PHE A 58 -4.43 33.85 -75.47
CA PHE A 58 -4.95 35.22 -75.15
C PHE A 58 -4.75 36.14 -76.34
N ARG A 59 -3.59 36.14 -76.99
CA ARG A 59 -3.34 36.96 -78.20
C ARG A 59 -4.25 36.59 -79.37
N ARG A 60 -4.57 35.31 -79.56
CA ARG A 60 -5.52 34.80 -80.54
C ARG A 60 -6.96 35.29 -80.19
N LEU A 61 -7.35 35.26 -78.91
CA LEU A 61 -8.68 35.75 -78.49
C LEU A 61 -8.87 37.27 -78.77
N ILE A 62 -7.79 38.04 -78.64
CA ILE A 62 -7.79 39.48 -79.02
C ILE A 62 -7.93 39.65 -80.50
N THR A 63 -7.19 38.90 -81.33
CA THR A 63 -7.33 39.01 -82.82
C THR A 63 -8.68 38.59 -83.32
N GLU A 64 -9.33 37.59 -82.66
CA GLU A 64 -10.69 37.14 -82.94
C GLU A 64 -11.80 38.00 -82.34
N ASN A 65 -11.45 39.13 -81.71
CA ASN A 65 -12.36 40.12 -81.09
C ASN A 65 -13.34 39.51 -80.05
N ARG A 66 -12.85 38.45 -79.28
CA ARG A 66 -13.62 37.72 -78.26
C ARG A 66 -13.38 38.23 -76.83
N VAL A 67 -12.55 39.21 -76.65
CA VAL A 67 -12.22 39.83 -75.36
C VAL A 67 -13.09 41.08 -75.17
N GLU A 68 -13.69 41.26 -74.00
CA GLU A 68 -14.52 42.42 -73.68
C GLU A 68 -13.70 43.47 -72.90
N SER A 69 -12.95 43.08 -71.88
CA SER A 69 -12.08 43.96 -71.15
C SER A 69 -10.80 43.27 -70.62
N VAL A 70 -9.72 44.03 -70.42
CA VAL A 70 -8.44 43.53 -69.92
C VAL A 70 -8.00 44.38 -68.77
N ARG A 71 -7.65 43.73 -67.61
CA ARG A 71 -7.00 44.39 -66.46
C ARG A 71 -5.56 43.95 -66.40
N LEU A 72 -4.67 44.89 -66.57
CA LEU A 72 -3.22 44.68 -66.54
C LEU A 72 -2.71 44.90 -65.11
N SER A 73 -2.20 43.87 -64.50
CA SER A 73 -1.49 43.94 -63.21
C SER A 73 -0.03 43.48 -63.41
N PRO A 74 0.93 43.89 -62.61
CA PRO A 74 2.32 43.47 -62.74
C PRO A 74 2.50 41.97 -62.66
N ASP A 75 1.67 41.25 -61.91
CA ASP A 75 1.78 39.83 -61.63
C ASP A 75 0.85 38.96 -62.52
N ARG A 76 -0.29 39.53 -63.01
CA ARG A 76 -1.28 38.76 -63.79
C ARG A 76 -2.13 39.68 -64.68
N ILE A 77 -2.50 39.20 -65.85
CA ILE A 77 -3.43 39.87 -66.75
C ILE A 77 -4.78 39.16 -66.59
N TYR A 78 -5.79 39.93 -66.12
CA TYR A 78 -7.17 39.41 -66.04
C TYR A 78 -7.92 39.81 -67.28
N VAL A 79 -8.58 38.80 -67.91
CA VAL A 79 -9.27 38.98 -69.17
C VAL A 79 -10.72 38.59 -69.02
N GLU A 80 -11.63 39.48 -69.40
CA GLU A 80 -13.05 39.22 -69.39
C GLU A 80 -13.47 38.90 -70.84
N LEU A 81 -14.02 37.72 -71.08
CA LEU A 81 -14.44 37.23 -72.36
C LEU A 81 -15.90 37.60 -72.66
N LYS A 82 -16.20 37.89 -73.92
CA LYS A 82 -17.61 38.12 -74.38
C LYS A 82 -18.43 36.84 -74.18
N PRO A 83 -19.73 36.92 -73.80
CA PRO A 83 -20.56 35.74 -73.53
C PRO A 83 -20.65 34.72 -74.70
N ASP A 84 -20.56 35.14 -75.92
CA ASP A 84 -20.57 34.27 -77.07
C ASP A 84 -19.28 33.48 -77.35
N ALA A 85 -18.22 33.80 -76.65
CA ALA A 85 -16.90 33.18 -76.83
C ALA A 85 -16.64 31.96 -75.88
N VAL A 86 -17.51 31.72 -74.94
CA VAL A 86 -17.30 30.71 -73.86
C VAL A 86 -17.59 29.28 -74.33
N SER A 87 -18.29 29.13 -75.44
CA SER A 87 -18.81 27.80 -75.85
C SER A 87 -17.93 27.00 -76.84
N THR A 88 -16.79 27.52 -77.32
CA THR A 88 -16.14 26.86 -78.47
C THR A 88 -14.61 26.52 -78.28
N SER A 89 -13.98 26.89 -77.24
CA SER A 89 -12.56 26.56 -77.14
C SER A 89 -12.10 26.50 -75.71
N VAL A 90 -12.21 25.35 -75.08
CA VAL A 90 -11.25 24.85 -74.07
C VAL A 90 -11.66 23.39 -73.73
N GLN A 91 -11.22 22.43 -74.50
CA GLN A 91 -11.12 21.03 -74.03
C GLN A 91 -9.81 20.87 -73.28
N ALA A 92 -9.87 20.91 -71.96
CA ALA A 92 -8.83 20.41 -71.11
C ALA A 92 -9.29 19.06 -70.48
N PRO A 93 -8.40 18.09 -70.24
CA PRO A 93 -8.78 16.75 -69.82
C PRO A 93 -9.48 16.76 -68.45
N GLN A 94 -10.66 16.18 -68.42
CA GLN A 94 -11.48 16.02 -67.19
C GLN A 94 -10.84 14.96 -66.29
N VAL A 95 -10.28 15.39 -65.17
CA VAL A 95 -10.04 14.49 -64.04
C VAL A 95 -11.32 14.43 -63.22
N GLN A 96 -12.02 13.31 -63.29
CA GLN A 96 -13.20 13.02 -62.44
C GLN A 96 -12.81 13.03 -60.98
N ARG A 97 -13.45 13.91 -60.19
CA ARG A 97 -13.41 13.88 -58.73
C ARG A 97 -14.82 13.57 -58.22
N PRO A 98 -14.95 12.74 -57.12
CA PRO A 98 -16.25 12.31 -56.62
C PRO A 98 -16.97 13.44 -55.87
N ASN A 99 -18.30 13.36 -55.89
CA ASN A 99 -19.30 14.24 -55.31
C ASN A 99 -18.94 14.80 -53.94
N ALA A 100 -18.84 16.11 -53.80
CA ALA A 100 -18.89 16.83 -52.55
C ALA A 100 -20.05 17.85 -52.60
N LEU A 101 -20.78 17.90 -51.51
CA LEU A 101 -21.96 18.68 -51.19
C LEU A 101 -21.96 20.10 -51.79
N GLN A 102 -22.95 20.38 -52.61
CA GLN A 102 -23.27 21.73 -53.11
C GLN A 102 -23.92 22.55 -52.00
N MET A 103 -23.27 23.62 -51.57
CA MET A 103 -23.92 24.70 -50.82
C MET A 103 -24.20 25.88 -51.78
N PRO A 104 -25.35 26.59 -51.61
CA PRO A 104 -25.75 27.65 -52.52
C PRO A 104 -24.93 28.93 -52.25
N GLY A 105 -23.97 29.21 -53.09
CA GLY A 105 -23.18 30.45 -53.10
C GLY A 105 -23.29 31.14 -54.44
N LYS A 106 -23.28 32.47 -54.47
CA LYS A 106 -23.42 33.43 -55.57
C LYS A 106 -22.91 32.91 -56.91
N PRO A 107 -23.60 33.19 -58.06
CA PRO A 107 -23.17 32.71 -59.35
C PRO A 107 -21.78 33.24 -59.69
N ALA A 108 -20.84 32.31 -59.89
CA ALA A 108 -19.51 32.60 -60.38
C ALA A 108 -19.65 33.22 -61.78
N ARG A 109 -19.05 34.37 -62.02
CA ARG A 109 -18.89 34.93 -63.37
C ARG A 109 -17.96 34.03 -64.15
N ASN A 110 -18.50 33.16 -64.94
CA ASN A 110 -17.75 32.13 -65.71
C ASN A 110 -16.88 32.70 -66.84
N ASN A 111 -16.80 34.06 -67.00
CA ASN A 111 -16.17 34.73 -68.13
C ASN A 111 -14.82 35.36 -67.80
N GLU A 112 -14.31 35.25 -66.58
CA GLU A 112 -12.98 35.77 -66.22
C GLU A 112 -11.92 34.69 -66.32
N VAL A 113 -10.86 34.96 -67.06
CA VAL A 113 -9.65 34.13 -67.18
C VAL A 113 -8.42 34.97 -66.81
N PHE A 114 -7.36 34.34 -66.34
CA PHE A 114 -6.12 35.06 -66.09
C PHE A 114 -5.00 34.49 -66.96
N VAL A 115 -4.07 35.37 -67.30
CA VAL A 115 -2.91 35.08 -68.15
C VAL A 115 -1.66 35.58 -67.44
N ASN A 116 -0.59 34.80 -67.46
CA ASN A 116 0.67 35.25 -66.93
C ASN A 116 1.31 36.28 -67.90
N PRO A 117 1.75 37.47 -67.38
CA PRO A 117 2.28 38.51 -68.23
C PRO A 117 3.59 38.09 -68.90
N VAL A 118 3.71 38.34 -70.19
CA VAL A 118 4.95 38.22 -70.96
C VAL A 118 5.33 39.64 -71.42
N ARG A 119 6.60 39.98 -71.44
CA ARG A 119 7.04 41.26 -72.01
C ARG A 119 6.67 41.34 -73.50
N ASP A 120 5.66 42.11 -73.82
CA ASP A 120 5.15 42.33 -75.16
C ASP A 120 4.81 43.80 -75.29
N ASP A 121 5.76 44.56 -75.85
CA ASP A 121 5.62 46.02 -76.00
C ASP A 121 4.54 46.40 -77.03
N GLY A 122 4.08 45.46 -77.86
CA GLY A 122 2.98 45.65 -78.83
C GLY A 122 1.61 45.30 -78.32
N LEU A 123 1.45 44.83 -77.06
CA LEU A 123 0.17 44.42 -76.50
C LEU A 123 -0.84 45.59 -76.41
N VAL A 124 -0.36 46.77 -75.95
CA VAL A 124 -1.20 47.94 -75.77
C VAL A 124 -1.71 48.45 -77.14
N GLU A 125 -0.81 48.53 -78.15
CA GLU A 125 -1.20 48.90 -79.51
C GLU A 125 -2.22 47.93 -80.16
N LEU A 126 -2.07 46.64 -79.87
CA LEU A 126 -3.00 45.60 -80.32
C LEU A 126 -4.39 45.77 -79.68
N LEU A 127 -4.45 46.10 -78.34
CA LEU A 127 -5.69 46.30 -77.62
C LEU A 127 -6.42 47.58 -78.15
N GLU A 128 -5.64 48.67 -78.40
CA GLU A 128 -6.15 49.90 -78.94
C GLU A 128 -6.71 49.70 -80.42
N SER A 129 -5.95 49.02 -81.28
CA SER A 129 -6.36 48.73 -82.61
C SER A 129 -7.66 47.93 -82.75
N LYS A 130 -7.99 47.15 -81.71
CA LYS A 130 -9.24 46.33 -81.66
C LYS A 130 -10.33 46.97 -80.81
N GLY A 131 -10.09 48.17 -80.20
CA GLY A 131 -11.05 48.89 -79.38
C GLY A 131 -11.41 48.21 -78.04
N ILE A 132 -10.52 47.41 -77.48
CA ILE A 132 -10.74 46.66 -76.22
C ILE A 132 -10.39 47.54 -75.06
N ARG A 133 -11.29 47.65 -74.09
CA ARG A 133 -11.05 48.43 -72.87
C ARG A 133 -9.98 47.78 -72.00
N TYR A 134 -8.97 48.50 -71.60
CA TYR A 134 -7.94 48.06 -70.68
C TYR A 134 -7.76 49.01 -69.52
N GLN A 135 -7.42 48.49 -68.30
CA GLN A 135 -7.09 49.23 -67.11
C GLN A 135 -5.83 48.67 -66.48
N ALA A 136 -4.92 49.56 -66.07
CA ALA A 136 -3.81 49.16 -65.24
C ALA A 136 -4.23 49.22 -63.76
N THR A 137 -4.02 48.12 -63.02
CA THR A 137 -4.24 48.11 -61.59
C THR A 137 -2.89 48.06 -60.88
N PRO A 138 -2.66 48.94 -59.86
CA PRO A 138 -1.41 48.85 -59.08
C PRO A 138 -1.37 47.48 -58.40
N GLY A 139 -0.20 46.82 -58.40
CA GLY A 139 0.04 45.58 -57.71
C GLY A 139 -0.21 45.74 -56.20
N ASN A 140 -0.79 44.76 -55.58
CA ASN A 140 -0.97 44.72 -54.13
C ASN A 140 0.39 44.93 -53.49
N GLY A 141 0.54 45.99 -52.70
CA GLY A 141 1.78 46.24 -51.99
C GLY A 141 2.11 45.09 -51.03
N TRP A 142 3.38 44.73 -50.93
CA TRP A 142 3.94 43.69 -50.02
C TRP A 142 3.39 43.72 -48.61
N ILE A 143 2.90 44.86 -48.17
CA ILE A 143 2.29 45.06 -46.84
C ILE A 143 0.99 44.29 -46.71
N GLY A 144 0.16 44.18 -47.78
CA GLY A 144 -1.08 43.42 -47.76
C GLY A 144 -0.83 41.93 -47.57
N GLU A 145 0.16 41.38 -48.28
CA GLU A 145 0.52 39.96 -48.18
C GLU A 145 1.14 39.68 -46.80
N LEU A 146 1.98 40.54 -46.27
CA LEU A 146 2.59 40.44 -44.96
C LEU A 146 1.55 40.47 -43.84
N LEU A 147 0.56 41.39 -43.94
CA LEU A 147 -0.55 41.47 -42.99
C LEU A 147 -1.42 40.23 -43.04
N GLN A 148 -1.65 39.68 -44.22
CA GLN A 148 -2.44 38.47 -44.44
C GLN A 148 -1.79 37.21 -43.79
N TRP A 149 -0.47 37.16 -43.76
CA TRP A 149 0.29 36.08 -43.08
C TRP A 149 0.41 36.33 -41.58
N LEU A 150 0.61 37.54 -41.13
CA LEU A 150 0.80 37.90 -39.71
C LEU A 150 -0.47 37.84 -38.88
N LEU A 151 -1.65 38.15 -39.47
CA LEU A 151 -2.92 38.24 -38.74
C LEU A 151 -3.33 36.94 -38.06
N PRO A 152 -3.27 35.76 -38.71
CA PRO A 152 -3.59 34.46 -38.05
C PRO A 152 -2.60 34.09 -36.95
N PHE A 153 -1.32 34.43 -37.13
CA PHE A 153 -0.31 34.19 -36.06
C PHE A 153 -0.50 35.13 -34.88
N ALA A 154 -0.81 36.39 -35.12
CA ALA A 154 -1.12 37.38 -34.07
C ALA A 154 -2.36 36.97 -33.28
N LEU A 155 -3.38 36.40 -33.95
CA LEU A 155 -4.61 35.91 -33.34
C LEU A 155 -4.33 34.65 -32.52
N LEU A 156 -3.52 33.72 -33.02
CA LEU A 156 -3.07 32.51 -32.27
C LEU A 156 -2.26 32.89 -31.03
N ILE A 157 -1.32 33.83 -31.17
CA ILE A 157 -0.53 34.36 -30.04
C ILE A 157 -1.43 35.08 -29.03
N GLY A 158 -2.40 35.83 -29.48
CA GLY A 158 -3.39 36.52 -28.63
C GLY A 158 -4.25 35.50 -27.85
N ILE A 159 -4.76 34.45 -28.51
CA ILE A 159 -5.51 33.35 -27.88
C ILE A 159 -4.62 32.60 -26.90
N TYR A 160 -3.37 32.31 -27.28
CA TYR A 160 -2.38 31.67 -26.41
C TYR A 160 -2.12 32.50 -25.14
N PHE A 161 -1.86 33.81 -25.29
CA PHE A 161 -1.65 34.73 -24.16
C PHE A 161 -2.90 34.89 -23.29
N PHE A 162 -4.09 34.97 -23.90
CA PHE A 162 -5.36 35.02 -23.18
C PHE A 162 -5.64 33.74 -22.40
N MET A 163 -5.40 32.58 -23.02
CA MET A 163 -5.51 31.29 -22.35
C MET A 163 -4.48 31.12 -21.23
N PHE A 164 -3.25 31.59 -21.47
CA PHE A 164 -2.16 31.53 -20.49
C PHE A 164 -2.44 32.44 -19.27
N ARG A 165 -3.02 33.62 -19.51
CA ARG A 165 -3.40 34.58 -18.46
C ARG A 165 -4.62 34.11 -17.65
N ARG A 166 -5.53 33.33 -18.26
CA ARG A 166 -6.73 32.80 -17.62
C ARG A 166 -6.49 31.44 -16.92
N MET A 167 -5.48 30.70 -17.30
CA MET A 167 -5.09 29.42 -16.69
C MET A 167 -4.16 29.55 -15.48
N GLY A 168 -3.87 30.79 -15.03
CA GLY A 168 -2.90 30.96 -13.95
C GLY A 168 -1.60 30.23 -14.29
N GLY A 169 -0.56 30.91 -14.66
CA GLY A 169 0.65 30.40 -15.29
C GLY A 169 1.13 29.01 -14.80
N PRO A 170 1.74 28.17 -15.64
CA PRO A 170 2.21 26.82 -15.32
C PRO A 170 3.17 26.75 -14.12
N GLY A 171 3.70 27.90 -13.69
CA GLY A 171 4.56 27.99 -12.51
C GLY A 171 3.85 27.73 -11.18
N SER A 172 2.53 28.01 -11.04
CA SER A 172 1.84 27.82 -9.77
C SER A 172 1.45 26.37 -9.45
N GLN A 173 1.29 25.53 -10.47
CA GLN A 173 1.01 24.10 -10.25
C GLN A 173 2.28 23.30 -9.96
N PHE A 174 3.40 23.62 -10.60
CA PHE A 174 4.69 23.01 -10.29
C PHE A 174 5.21 23.41 -8.90
N MET A 175 4.95 24.63 -8.43
CA MET A 175 5.32 25.05 -7.07
C MET A 175 4.49 24.38 -5.97
N ASN A 176 3.28 23.90 -6.25
CA ASN A 176 2.47 23.16 -5.26
C ASN A 176 2.82 21.67 -5.15
N ILE A 177 3.45 21.06 -6.16
CA ILE A 177 3.89 19.65 -6.12
C ILE A 177 5.07 19.48 -5.15
N SER A 178 5.90 20.50 -4.97
CA SER A 178 7.04 20.48 -4.07
C SER A 178 6.72 20.83 -2.61
N LYS A 179 5.49 21.26 -2.30
CA LYS A 179 5.10 21.54 -0.91
C LYS A 179 5.08 20.25 -0.10
N ASN A 180 5.78 20.29 1.01
CA ASN A 180 5.85 19.21 1.96
C ASN A 180 4.45 18.84 2.48
N LYS A 181 4.11 17.55 2.45
CA LYS A 181 2.91 16.96 3.06
C LYS A 181 3.16 16.46 4.48
N ALA A 182 4.26 16.87 5.12
CA ALA A 182 4.54 16.47 6.49
C ALA A 182 3.31 16.78 7.36
N ALA A 183 2.81 15.75 8.02
CA ALA A 183 1.74 15.93 9.00
C ALA A 183 2.34 16.67 10.20
N LEU A 184 1.94 17.92 10.37
CA LEU A 184 2.28 18.70 11.54
C LEU A 184 1.30 18.33 12.65
N TYR A 185 1.77 17.68 13.68
CA TYR A 185 1.05 17.55 14.93
C TYR A 185 1.40 18.75 15.82
N GLU A 186 0.71 19.87 15.57
CA GLU A 186 0.74 21.02 16.49
C GLU A 186 -0.06 20.64 17.73
N ASN A 187 0.44 21.05 18.89
CA ASN A 187 -0.15 20.83 20.21
C ASN A 187 -1.66 20.57 20.17
N LEU A 188 -2.00 19.31 20.01
CA LEU A 188 -3.36 18.83 20.23
C LEU A 188 -3.68 19.08 21.72
N ASP A 189 -4.92 19.38 22.02
CA ASP A 189 -5.43 19.56 23.38
C ASP A 189 -4.82 18.52 24.34
N GLU A 190 -4.58 18.87 25.59
CA GLU A 190 -3.96 17.99 26.61
C GLU A 190 -4.53 16.56 26.63
N HIS A 191 -5.81 16.40 26.26
CA HIS A 191 -6.51 15.10 26.24
C HIS A 191 -6.14 14.19 25.04
N THR A 192 -5.50 14.71 23.99
CA THR A 192 -5.13 13.94 22.78
C THR A 192 -3.62 13.75 22.65
N ARG A 193 -2.85 14.29 23.59
CA ARG A 193 -1.38 14.21 23.60
C ARG A 193 -0.93 12.82 24.02
N ILE A 194 -0.16 12.15 23.16
CA ILE A 194 0.49 10.86 23.47
C ILE A 194 1.71 11.14 24.36
N THR A 195 1.78 10.47 25.51
CA THR A 195 2.89 10.58 26.48
C THR A 195 3.50 9.21 26.77
N PHE A 196 4.55 9.16 27.60
CA PHE A 196 5.15 7.89 28.02
C PHE A 196 4.20 6.98 28.81
N LYS A 197 3.06 7.49 29.29
CA LYS A 197 2.00 6.69 29.94
C LYS A 197 1.24 5.81 28.93
N ASP A 198 1.23 6.21 27.66
CA ASP A 198 0.57 5.50 26.57
C ASP A 198 1.51 4.49 25.89
N VAL A 199 2.79 4.53 26.22
CA VAL A 199 3.81 3.60 25.73
C VAL A 199 4.12 2.60 26.86
N ALA A 200 3.96 1.31 26.57
CA ALA A 200 4.23 0.23 27.51
C ALA A 200 5.28 -0.74 26.96
N GLY A 201 5.98 -1.45 27.84
CA GLY A 201 6.91 -2.53 27.48
C GLY A 201 8.18 -2.09 26.75
N LEU A 202 8.62 -0.84 26.93
CA LEU A 202 9.82 -0.26 26.32
C LEU A 202 10.61 0.54 27.36
N ASP A 203 10.82 -0.02 28.56
CA ASP A 203 11.38 0.71 29.70
C ASP A 203 12.82 1.19 29.41
N GLU A 204 13.66 0.36 28.78
CA GLU A 204 15.04 0.71 28.39
C GLU A 204 15.07 1.81 27.33
N ALA A 205 14.27 1.64 26.27
CA ALA A 205 14.19 2.65 25.22
C ALA A 205 13.65 3.99 25.72
N LYS A 206 12.68 3.97 26.66
CA LYS A 206 12.18 5.19 27.34
C LYS A 206 13.27 5.86 28.13
N ALA A 207 14.08 5.10 28.89
CA ALA A 207 15.19 5.66 29.69
C ALA A 207 16.20 6.37 28.76
N GLU A 208 16.53 5.79 27.61
CA GLU A 208 17.46 6.39 26.66
C GLU A 208 16.90 7.65 25.99
N VAL A 209 15.61 7.65 25.60
CA VAL A 209 15.00 8.84 24.98
C VAL A 209 14.66 9.92 25.99
N MET A 210 14.63 9.63 27.30
CA MET A 210 14.38 10.63 28.33
C MET A 210 15.46 11.75 28.35
N GLU A 211 16.70 11.41 28.01
CA GLU A 211 17.75 12.42 27.83
C GLU A 211 17.42 13.42 26.71
N VAL A 212 16.75 12.97 25.67
CA VAL A 212 16.29 13.83 24.58
C VAL A 212 15.15 14.75 25.04
N VAL A 213 14.24 14.23 25.85
CA VAL A 213 13.14 15.01 26.46
C VAL A 213 13.70 16.09 27.39
N ASP A 214 14.60 15.71 28.28
CA ASP A 214 15.23 16.62 29.23
C ASP A 214 15.98 17.76 28.53
N PHE A 215 16.65 17.44 27.43
CA PHE A 215 17.32 18.47 26.63
C PHE A 215 16.33 19.42 25.93
N LEU A 216 15.26 18.90 25.37
CA LEU A 216 14.26 19.75 24.72
C LEU A 216 13.57 20.69 25.72
N LYS A 217 13.40 20.23 26.99
CA LYS A 217 12.84 21.02 28.07
C LYS A 217 13.84 22.07 28.59
N ASP A 218 15.12 21.71 28.82
CA ASP A 218 16.16 22.63 29.29
C ASP A 218 17.52 22.43 28.57
N PRO A 219 17.68 22.98 27.36
CA PRO A 219 18.92 22.88 26.60
C PRO A 219 20.15 23.48 27.35
N LYS A 220 19.93 24.48 28.20
CA LYS A 220 21.01 25.21 28.89
C LYS A 220 21.74 24.35 29.93
N LYS A 221 21.05 23.39 30.50
CA LYS A 221 21.63 22.46 31.50
C LYS A 221 22.82 21.67 30.91
N TYR A 222 22.70 21.22 29.70
CA TYR A 222 23.69 20.39 29.01
C TYR A 222 24.83 21.20 28.40
N THR A 223 24.52 22.37 27.80
CA THR A 223 25.52 23.22 27.15
C THR A 223 26.50 23.86 28.17
N LYS A 224 26.07 24.10 29.41
CA LYS A 224 26.94 24.62 30.48
C LYS A 224 28.13 23.71 30.83
N LEU A 225 27.97 22.40 30.67
CA LEU A 225 29.01 21.40 30.94
C LEU A 225 29.82 21.05 29.68
N GLY A 226 29.58 21.70 28.54
CA GLY A 226 30.26 21.42 27.25
C GLY A 226 29.79 20.14 26.57
N GLY A 227 28.73 19.50 27.05
CA GLY A 227 28.12 18.34 26.44
C GLY A 227 27.51 18.70 25.09
N LYS A 228 27.77 17.87 24.09
CA LYS A 228 27.11 17.94 22.75
C LYS A 228 26.07 16.84 22.71
N LEU A 229 24.82 17.23 22.49
CA LEU A 229 23.77 16.22 22.29
C LEU A 229 23.81 15.60 20.89
N PRO A 230 23.29 14.39 20.77
CA PRO A 230 23.12 13.76 19.48
C PRO A 230 22.22 14.62 18.61
N LYS A 231 22.62 14.85 17.36
CA LYS A 231 21.80 15.56 16.37
C LYS A 231 20.63 14.72 15.91
N GLY A 232 20.81 13.42 15.88
CA GLY A 232 19.82 12.48 15.42
C GLY A 232 19.77 11.19 16.24
N VAL A 233 18.55 10.69 16.40
CA VAL A 233 18.25 9.42 17.09
C VAL A 233 17.61 8.48 16.07
N LEU A 234 18.19 7.29 15.90
CA LEU A 234 17.67 6.24 15.07
C LEU A 234 17.02 5.16 15.93
N LEU A 235 15.70 4.95 15.76
CA LEU A 235 14.95 3.87 16.38
C LEU A 235 15.03 2.64 15.49
N VAL A 236 15.63 1.56 15.97
CA VAL A 236 15.85 0.31 15.23
C VAL A 236 15.09 -0.82 15.90
N GLY A 237 14.40 -1.66 15.14
CA GLY A 237 13.75 -2.86 15.70
C GLY A 237 12.69 -3.46 14.77
N PRO A 238 12.13 -4.61 15.15
CA PRO A 238 11.10 -5.29 14.38
C PRO A 238 9.87 -4.42 14.10
N PRO A 239 9.08 -4.71 13.06
CA PRO A 239 7.83 -4.00 12.82
C PRO A 239 6.84 -4.21 13.97
N GLY A 240 6.01 -3.19 14.24
CA GLY A 240 4.97 -3.27 15.26
C GLY A 240 5.44 -3.13 16.72
N THR A 241 6.72 -2.85 16.98
CA THR A 241 7.25 -2.68 18.34
C THR A 241 6.97 -1.32 18.97
N GLY A 242 6.35 -0.38 18.22
CA GLY A 242 5.95 0.92 18.78
C GLY A 242 6.92 2.07 18.53
N LYS A 243 7.87 1.96 17.58
CA LYS A 243 8.86 3.00 17.26
C LYS A 243 8.24 4.36 16.98
N THR A 244 7.24 4.41 16.10
CA THR A 244 6.49 5.65 15.76
C THR A 244 5.72 6.19 16.96
N LEU A 245 5.16 5.31 17.80
CA LEU A 245 4.46 5.69 19.02
C LEU A 245 5.42 6.29 20.05
N LEU A 246 6.60 5.69 20.23
CA LEU A 246 7.65 6.19 21.11
C LEU A 246 8.11 7.59 20.68
N ALA A 247 8.35 7.81 19.38
CA ALA A 247 8.74 9.12 18.86
C ALA A 247 7.68 10.20 19.12
N LYS A 248 6.38 9.87 18.95
CA LYS A 248 5.28 10.76 19.31
C LYS A 248 5.22 11.05 20.80
N ALA A 249 5.46 10.03 21.63
CA ALA A 249 5.46 10.18 23.08
C ALA A 249 6.62 11.07 23.56
N VAL A 250 7.80 10.98 22.93
CA VAL A 250 8.92 11.91 23.21
C VAL A 250 8.50 13.36 22.95
N ALA A 251 7.87 13.63 21.83
CA ALA A 251 7.41 14.98 21.50
C ALA A 251 6.31 15.47 22.47
N GLY A 252 5.37 14.58 22.81
CA GLY A 252 4.32 14.87 23.77
C GLY A 252 4.86 15.13 25.19
N GLU A 253 5.82 14.34 25.62
CA GLU A 253 6.47 14.52 26.93
C GLU A 253 7.35 15.77 27.00
N ALA A 254 8.01 16.11 25.88
CA ALA A 254 8.82 17.32 25.75
C ALA A 254 7.99 18.60 25.47
N GLU A 255 6.71 18.45 25.17
CA GLU A 255 5.77 19.54 24.80
C GLU A 255 6.20 20.36 23.59
N VAL A 256 6.81 19.70 22.60
CA VAL A 256 7.30 20.35 21.38
C VAL A 256 6.52 19.90 20.13
N PRO A 257 6.47 20.73 19.08
CA PRO A 257 5.87 20.36 17.79
C PRO A 257 6.54 19.10 17.19
N PHE A 258 5.72 18.26 16.55
CA PHE A 258 6.16 17.00 15.95
C PHE A 258 5.85 17.00 14.46
N PHE A 259 6.88 16.97 13.61
CA PHE A 259 6.78 16.86 12.16
C PHE A 259 6.99 15.40 11.76
N SER A 260 5.97 14.73 11.25
CA SER A 260 6.06 13.33 10.81
C SER A 260 5.97 13.21 9.30
N ILE A 261 6.90 12.46 8.72
CA ILE A 261 6.92 12.12 7.29
C ILE A 261 7.41 10.68 7.13
N SER A 262 6.91 9.98 6.10
CA SER A 262 7.45 8.69 5.70
C SER A 262 8.65 8.86 4.77
N GLY A 263 9.66 8.01 4.90
CA GLY A 263 10.77 7.94 3.95
C GLY A 263 10.29 7.72 2.50
N SER A 264 9.20 7.00 2.32
CA SER A 264 8.58 6.79 1.01
C SER A 264 8.05 8.09 0.36
N ASP A 265 7.66 9.09 1.17
CA ASP A 265 7.16 10.38 0.65
C ASP A 265 8.25 11.22 -0.03
N PHE A 266 9.51 10.87 0.20
CA PHE A 266 10.64 11.50 -0.46
C PHE A 266 11.00 10.86 -1.80
N VAL A 267 10.50 9.65 -2.06
CA VAL A 267 10.79 8.91 -3.29
C VAL A 267 9.74 9.29 -4.35
N GLU A 268 10.14 10.11 -5.29
CA GLU A 268 9.28 10.60 -6.37
C GLU A 268 9.88 10.27 -7.74
N MET A 269 9.03 10.24 -8.78
CA MET A 269 9.50 9.99 -10.16
C MET A 269 10.12 11.24 -10.82
N PHE A 270 9.87 12.43 -10.26
CA PHE A 270 10.37 13.69 -10.83
C PHE A 270 11.65 14.14 -10.16
N VAL A 271 12.68 14.38 -10.95
CA VAL A 271 14.02 14.80 -10.49
C VAL A 271 13.95 16.08 -9.66
N GLY A 272 14.55 16.07 -8.48
CA GLY A 272 14.68 17.22 -7.58
C GLY A 272 13.48 17.47 -6.65
N VAL A 273 12.35 16.78 -6.80
CA VAL A 273 11.16 16.99 -5.95
C VAL A 273 11.41 16.46 -4.54
N GLY A 274 12.01 15.29 -4.39
CA GLY A 274 12.37 14.71 -3.09
C GLY A 274 13.33 15.62 -2.32
N ALA A 275 14.39 16.08 -2.96
CA ALA A 275 15.34 17.03 -2.37
C ALA A 275 14.70 18.39 -1.99
N ALA A 276 13.74 18.86 -2.77
CA ALA A 276 13.00 20.09 -2.45
C ALA A 276 12.13 19.91 -1.20
N ARG A 277 11.47 18.75 -1.05
CA ARG A 277 10.67 18.42 0.16
C ARG A 277 11.55 18.34 1.41
N VAL A 278 12.74 17.75 1.30
CA VAL A 278 13.69 17.73 2.41
C VAL A 278 14.02 19.15 2.86
N ARG A 279 14.41 20.03 1.93
CA ARG A 279 14.72 21.46 2.26
C ARG A 279 13.54 22.18 2.91
N ASP A 280 12.33 21.98 2.38
CA ASP A 280 11.13 22.63 2.91
C ASP A 280 10.80 22.14 4.33
N LEU A 281 10.89 20.82 4.59
CA LEU A 281 10.71 20.23 5.92
C LEU A 281 11.67 20.84 6.95
N PHE A 282 12.97 20.85 6.64
CA PHE A 282 13.97 21.40 7.54
C PHE A 282 13.82 22.91 7.74
N LYS A 283 13.37 23.65 6.73
CA LYS A 283 13.05 25.08 6.84
C LYS A 283 11.88 25.30 7.81
N GLN A 284 10.77 24.56 7.63
CA GLN A 284 9.60 24.67 8.53
C GLN A 284 9.95 24.30 9.97
N ALA A 285 10.76 23.27 10.17
CA ALA A 285 11.22 22.87 11.50
C ALA A 285 12.09 23.93 12.15
N LYS A 286 13.00 24.58 11.39
CA LYS A 286 13.82 25.69 11.90
C LYS A 286 12.99 26.90 12.30
N GLU A 287 11.86 27.15 11.66
CA GLU A 287 10.91 28.24 11.98
C GLU A 287 10.10 27.95 13.25
N LYS A 288 9.85 26.66 13.57
CA LYS A 288 9.05 26.22 14.71
C LYS A 288 9.89 25.58 15.84
N ALA A 289 11.16 25.84 15.89
CA ALA A 289 12.04 25.33 16.95
C ALA A 289 11.68 25.93 18.33
N PRO A 290 11.73 25.11 19.45
CA PRO A 290 12.15 23.71 19.50
C PRO A 290 11.11 22.74 18.94
N CYS A 291 11.55 21.69 18.21
CA CYS A 291 10.65 20.69 17.60
C CYS A 291 11.38 19.38 17.32
N ILE A 292 10.60 18.34 17.02
CA ILE A 292 11.11 17.04 16.55
C ILE A 292 10.71 16.85 15.10
N ILE A 293 11.67 16.46 14.25
CA ILE A 293 11.43 15.93 12.91
C ILE A 293 11.50 14.40 13.01
N PHE A 294 10.46 13.71 12.61
CA PHE A 294 10.43 12.24 12.59
C PHE A 294 10.29 11.71 11.15
N ILE A 295 11.23 10.85 10.77
CA ILE A 295 11.21 10.17 9.47
C ILE A 295 10.96 8.68 9.73
N ASP A 296 9.76 8.21 9.39
CA ASP A 296 9.45 6.79 9.47
C ASP A 296 9.95 6.06 8.23
N GLU A 297 10.28 4.78 8.35
CA GLU A 297 10.79 3.95 7.26
C GLU A 297 11.95 4.61 6.48
N ILE A 298 12.94 5.12 7.21
CA ILE A 298 14.06 5.86 6.60
C ILE A 298 14.84 5.01 5.58
N ASP A 299 14.78 3.69 5.67
CA ASP A 299 15.38 2.76 4.72
C ASP A 299 14.77 2.88 3.31
N ALA A 300 13.60 3.50 3.16
CA ALA A 300 13.06 3.84 1.85
C ALA A 300 13.97 4.82 1.10
N VAL A 301 14.62 5.77 1.74
CA VAL A 301 15.55 6.76 1.15
C VAL A 301 17.00 6.39 1.43
N GLY A 302 17.27 5.93 2.65
CA GLY A 302 18.61 5.76 3.20
C GLY A 302 19.32 4.46 2.86
N ARG A 303 18.84 3.63 1.94
CA ARG A 303 19.48 2.36 1.58
C ARG A 303 20.85 2.59 0.93
N SER A 304 21.83 1.79 1.33
CA SER A 304 23.18 1.81 0.75
C SER A 304 23.19 1.53 -0.76
N ARG A 305 24.18 2.08 -1.44
CA ARG A 305 24.38 1.96 -2.89
C ARG A 305 24.62 0.49 -3.29
N GLY A 306 23.58 -0.22 -3.66
CA GLY A 306 23.68 -1.58 -4.19
C GLY A 306 23.84 -1.56 -5.70
N LYS A 307 24.65 -2.46 -6.26
CA LYS A 307 24.82 -2.70 -7.69
C LYS A 307 23.56 -3.35 -8.30
N GLY A 308 22.42 -2.66 -8.25
CA GLY A 308 21.18 -3.09 -8.89
C GLY A 308 21.01 -2.38 -10.23
N PHE A 309 20.97 -3.13 -11.29
CA PHE A 309 20.86 -2.73 -12.71
C PHE A 309 19.46 -2.17 -13.04
N MET A 310 19.06 -1.03 -12.44
CA MET A 310 17.91 -0.26 -12.93
C MET A 310 18.29 1.22 -12.98
N MET A 311 18.72 1.64 -14.19
CA MET A 311 18.96 3.04 -14.52
C MET A 311 17.68 3.84 -14.37
N GLY A 312 17.74 4.92 -13.59
CA GLY A 312 16.75 6.02 -13.58
C GLY A 312 16.08 6.31 -12.26
N THR A 313 15.69 5.33 -11.45
CA THR A 313 15.03 5.58 -10.14
C THR A 313 16.02 5.70 -8.97
N ASN A 314 17.23 5.19 -9.13
CA ASN A 314 18.27 5.25 -8.10
C ASN A 314 18.87 6.65 -7.97
N ASP A 315 19.00 7.41 -9.08
CA ASP A 315 19.64 8.74 -9.09
C ASP A 315 18.85 9.76 -8.27
N GLU A 316 17.52 9.73 -8.36
CA GLU A 316 16.66 10.67 -7.60
C GLU A 316 16.70 10.38 -6.09
N ARG A 317 16.72 9.11 -5.74
CA ARG A 317 16.83 8.67 -4.36
C ARG A 317 18.19 9.07 -3.75
N GLU A 318 19.29 8.91 -4.50
CA GLU A 318 20.62 9.36 -4.06
C GLU A 318 20.68 10.89 -3.91
N ASN A 319 20.07 11.63 -4.82
CA ASN A 319 19.98 13.08 -4.73
C ASN A 319 19.23 13.51 -3.46
N THR A 320 18.13 12.83 -3.16
CA THR A 320 17.34 13.08 -1.95
C THR A 320 18.11 12.73 -0.68
N LEU A 321 18.80 11.58 -0.66
CA LEU A 321 19.67 11.19 0.44
C LEU A 321 20.80 12.21 0.66
N ASN A 322 21.48 12.59 -0.41
CA ASN A 322 22.55 13.60 -0.32
C ASN A 322 22.03 14.95 0.21
N GLN A 323 20.81 15.38 -0.20
CA GLN A 323 20.21 16.57 0.34
C GLN A 323 19.89 16.42 1.83
N LEU A 324 19.38 15.26 2.27
CA LEU A 324 19.13 14.95 3.68
C LEU A 324 20.43 15.06 4.49
N LEU A 325 21.52 14.47 4.00
CA LEU A 325 22.84 14.55 4.65
C LEU A 325 23.34 15.99 4.75
N VAL A 326 23.16 16.81 3.70
CA VAL A 326 23.54 18.24 3.70
C VAL A 326 22.72 19.03 4.74
N GLU A 327 21.40 18.80 4.82
CA GLU A 327 20.56 19.47 5.81
C GLU A 327 20.92 19.07 7.24
N MET A 328 21.25 17.78 7.47
CA MET A 328 21.73 17.29 8.78
C MET A 328 23.07 17.91 9.19
N ASP A 329 24.01 18.01 8.26
CA ASP A 329 25.33 18.59 8.52
C ASP A 329 25.24 20.11 8.77
N GLY A 330 24.36 20.80 8.02
CA GLY A 330 24.08 22.23 8.16
C GLY A 330 23.23 22.62 9.37
N PHE A 331 22.96 21.68 10.23
CA PHE A 331 22.07 21.84 11.37
C PHE A 331 22.86 22.19 12.64
N ALA A 332 22.58 23.34 13.20
CA ALA A 332 23.16 23.74 14.50
C ALA A 332 22.25 23.20 15.62
N THR A 333 22.80 22.38 16.51
CA THR A 333 22.10 21.78 17.66
C THR A 333 21.54 22.83 18.63
N ASP A 334 22.07 24.05 18.58
CA ASP A 334 21.73 25.14 19.51
C ASP A 334 20.27 25.65 19.35
N LYS A 335 19.60 25.29 18.25
CA LYS A 335 18.23 25.75 17.97
C LYS A 335 17.13 24.84 18.52
N GLY A 336 17.46 23.73 19.21
CA GLY A 336 16.46 22.84 19.83
C GLY A 336 15.65 21.99 18.83
N VAL A 337 16.17 21.74 17.63
CA VAL A 337 15.54 20.79 16.69
C VAL A 337 16.28 19.46 16.79
N ILE A 338 15.53 18.36 16.95
CA ILE A 338 16.06 17.00 16.98
C ILE A 338 15.47 16.19 15.84
N LEU A 339 16.34 15.47 15.14
CA LEU A 339 15.93 14.54 14.10
C LEU A 339 15.79 13.14 14.71
N MET A 340 14.61 12.55 14.57
CA MET A 340 14.39 11.15 14.92
C MET A 340 14.05 10.38 13.64
N ALA A 341 14.51 9.14 13.52
CA ALA A 341 14.10 8.26 12.42
C ALA A 341 13.80 6.86 12.93
N ALA A 342 12.99 6.12 12.20
CA ALA A 342 12.70 4.72 12.48
C ALA A 342 12.98 3.84 11.26
N THR A 343 13.52 2.64 11.53
CA THR A 343 13.70 1.61 10.51
C THR A 343 13.49 0.22 11.10
N ASN A 344 13.03 -0.69 10.25
CA ASN A 344 12.99 -2.12 10.57
C ASN A 344 14.28 -2.83 10.10
N ARG A 345 15.11 -2.17 9.30
CA ARG A 345 16.27 -2.75 8.63
C ARG A 345 17.48 -1.81 8.69
N ALA A 346 18.12 -1.77 9.84
CA ALA A 346 19.34 -0.98 10.01
C ALA A 346 20.51 -1.50 9.13
N ASP A 347 20.49 -2.79 8.79
CA ASP A 347 21.49 -3.46 7.96
C ASP A 347 21.59 -2.91 6.53
N VAL A 348 20.52 -2.34 6.00
CA VAL A 348 20.49 -1.81 4.61
C VAL A 348 20.81 -0.33 4.54
N LEU A 349 20.94 0.38 5.66
CA LEU A 349 21.18 1.82 5.67
C LEU A 349 22.59 2.18 5.19
N ASP A 350 22.68 3.31 4.51
CA ASP A 350 23.97 3.90 4.13
C ASP A 350 24.74 4.31 5.38
N THR A 351 25.99 3.87 5.48
CA THR A 351 26.88 4.17 6.62
C THR A 351 27.09 5.67 6.82
N ALA A 352 26.92 6.48 5.78
CA ALA A 352 26.96 7.93 5.87
C ALA A 352 25.91 8.52 6.81
N LEU A 353 24.73 7.89 6.94
CA LEU A 353 23.68 8.30 7.86
C LEU A 353 24.06 8.04 9.33
N LEU A 354 24.87 7.02 9.58
CA LEU A 354 25.25 6.56 10.92
C LEU A 354 26.54 7.21 11.42
N ARG A 355 27.11 8.18 10.69
CA ARG A 355 28.30 8.91 11.12
C ARG A 355 27.99 9.89 12.25
N PRO A 356 28.97 10.13 13.17
CA PRO A 356 28.82 11.16 14.19
C PRO A 356 28.40 12.51 13.63
N GLY A 357 27.44 13.15 14.29
CA GLY A 357 26.84 14.39 13.84
C GLY A 357 25.61 14.25 12.95
N ARG A 358 25.14 13.00 12.70
CA ARG A 358 23.92 12.65 11.98
C ARG A 358 23.03 11.79 12.87
N PHE A 359 22.80 10.51 12.56
CA PHE A 359 22.16 9.56 13.49
C PHE A 359 23.24 8.91 14.34
N ASP A 360 23.72 9.66 15.30
CA ASP A 360 24.83 9.29 16.18
C ASP A 360 24.37 8.49 17.40
N ARG A 361 23.07 8.45 17.69
CA ARG A 361 22.49 7.57 18.71
C ARG A 361 21.53 6.57 18.05
N GLN A 362 21.77 5.29 18.30
CA GLN A 362 20.89 4.21 17.87
C GLN A 362 20.23 3.62 19.11
N ILE A 363 18.90 3.59 19.12
CA ILE A 363 18.09 3.02 20.21
C ILE A 363 17.37 1.80 19.66
N VAL A 364 17.64 0.67 20.30
CA VAL A 364 17.00 -0.59 19.92
C VAL A 364 15.63 -0.67 20.58
N VAL A 365 14.61 -0.97 19.78
CA VAL A 365 13.22 -1.12 20.21
C VAL A 365 12.81 -2.56 19.91
N ASP A 366 13.15 -3.46 20.83
CA ASP A 366 12.92 -4.89 20.70
C ASP A 366 11.46 -5.28 20.97
N LYS A 367 11.16 -6.55 20.75
CA LYS A 367 9.89 -7.14 21.17
C LYS A 367 9.79 -7.15 22.69
N PRO A 368 8.58 -6.93 23.26
CA PRO A 368 8.40 -6.86 24.69
C PRO A 368 8.60 -8.22 25.37
N ASP A 369 9.21 -8.21 26.56
CA ASP A 369 9.27 -9.34 27.48
C ASP A 369 7.89 -9.64 28.09
N LEU A 370 7.80 -10.64 28.97
CA LEU A 370 6.54 -11.00 29.63
C LEU A 370 5.93 -9.82 30.39
N LYS A 371 6.72 -9.03 31.12
CA LYS A 371 6.23 -7.86 31.87
C LYS A 371 5.73 -6.80 30.91
N GLY A 372 6.49 -6.50 29.88
CA GLY A 372 6.11 -5.54 28.85
C GLY A 372 4.82 -5.93 28.13
N ARG A 373 4.62 -7.23 27.86
CA ARG A 373 3.35 -7.69 27.27
C ARG A 373 2.15 -7.49 28.21
N ILE A 374 2.33 -7.72 29.53
CA ILE A 374 1.26 -7.44 30.50
C ILE A 374 0.90 -5.95 30.49
N ASP A 375 1.91 -5.09 30.50
CA ASP A 375 1.72 -3.64 30.49
C ASP A 375 1.04 -3.17 29.19
N ILE A 376 1.42 -3.75 28.03
CA ILE A 376 0.80 -3.45 26.74
C ILE A 376 -0.65 -3.91 26.72
N PHE A 377 -0.97 -5.12 27.20
CA PHE A 377 -2.35 -5.56 27.36
C PHE A 377 -3.15 -4.60 28.24
N THR A 378 -2.57 -4.16 29.37
CA THR A 378 -3.21 -3.21 30.29
C THR A 378 -3.58 -1.90 29.59
N VAL A 379 -2.67 -1.36 28.77
CA VAL A 379 -2.94 -0.12 28.01
C VAL A 379 -4.05 -0.32 26.99
N HIS A 380 -3.98 -1.41 26.20
CA HIS A 380 -4.95 -1.64 25.12
C HIS A 380 -6.31 -2.15 25.60
N THR A 381 -6.42 -2.67 26.82
CA THR A 381 -7.69 -3.10 27.40
C THR A 381 -8.35 -2.06 28.30
N LYS A 382 -7.68 -0.94 28.59
CA LYS A 382 -8.17 0.12 29.49
C LYS A 382 -9.58 0.62 29.15
N ASN A 383 -9.90 0.71 27.86
CA ASN A 383 -11.19 1.22 27.37
C ASN A 383 -12.18 0.09 26.99
N LEU A 384 -11.82 -1.17 27.26
CA LEU A 384 -12.65 -2.33 26.95
C LEU A 384 -13.43 -2.80 28.18
N SER A 385 -14.65 -3.28 27.97
CA SER A 385 -15.47 -3.88 29.03
C SER A 385 -15.04 -5.33 29.23
N LEU A 386 -14.20 -5.58 30.25
CA LEU A 386 -13.69 -6.91 30.55
C LEU A 386 -14.57 -7.63 31.56
N SER A 387 -14.71 -8.94 31.39
CA SER A 387 -15.28 -9.84 32.41
C SER A 387 -14.25 -10.09 33.53
N PRO A 388 -14.69 -10.38 34.78
CA PRO A 388 -13.79 -10.67 35.89
C PRO A 388 -12.88 -11.90 35.71
N ASP A 389 -13.19 -12.79 34.78
CA ASP A 389 -12.40 -13.97 34.47
C ASP A 389 -11.12 -13.68 33.65
N VAL A 390 -11.00 -12.47 33.07
CA VAL A 390 -9.88 -12.11 32.22
C VAL A 390 -8.62 -11.89 33.02
N ASN A 391 -7.60 -12.71 32.76
CA ASN A 391 -6.31 -12.62 33.40
C ASN A 391 -5.24 -12.19 32.38
N LEU A 392 -4.81 -10.91 32.43
CA LEU A 392 -3.84 -10.31 31.52
C LEU A 392 -2.47 -11.00 31.58
N LYS A 393 -2.07 -11.48 32.77
CA LYS A 393 -0.81 -12.23 32.91
C LYS A 393 -0.84 -13.55 32.12
N ARG A 394 -1.96 -14.26 32.17
CA ARG A 394 -2.17 -15.47 31.42
C ARG A 394 -2.14 -15.20 29.90
N LEU A 395 -2.80 -14.12 29.43
CA LEU A 395 -2.75 -13.72 28.03
C LEU A 395 -1.34 -13.37 27.58
N ALA A 396 -0.58 -12.65 28.38
CA ALA A 396 0.81 -12.32 28.09
C ALA A 396 1.72 -13.58 28.04
N THR A 397 1.44 -14.60 28.88
CA THR A 397 2.13 -15.88 28.79
C THR A 397 1.80 -16.65 27.52
N GLN A 398 0.57 -16.52 27.01
CA GLN A 398 0.12 -17.18 25.79
C GLN A 398 0.58 -16.48 24.50
N THR A 399 1.21 -15.31 24.59
CA THR A 399 1.64 -14.49 23.45
C THR A 399 3.17 -14.23 23.43
N PRO A 400 4.02 -15.27 23.58
CA PRO A 400 5.46 -15.07 23.50
C PRO A 400 5.85 -14.59 22.11
N GLY A 401 6.80 -13.66 22.06
CA GLY A 401 7.31 -13.09 20.81
C GLY A 401 6.33 -12.16 20.06
N PHE A 402 5.16 -11.83 20.61
CA PHE A 402 4.28 -10.82 20.04
C PHE A 402 4.87 -9.42 20.18
N ALA A 403 4.75 -8.65 19.11
CA ALA A 403 5.01 -7.21 19.15
C ALA A 403 3.79 -6.46 19.70
N GLY A 404 3.97 -5.20 20.09
CA GLY A 404 2.87 -4.38 20.62
C GLY A 404 1.66 -4.25 19.69
N ALA A 405 1.90 -4.16 18.37
CA ALA A 405 0.83 -4.11 17.38
C ALA A 405 0.02 -5.42 17.30
N GLU A 406 0.66 -6.58 17.48
CA GLU A 406 -0.02 -7.87 17.50
C GLU A 406 -0.90 -8.02 18.75
N ILE A 407 -0.43 -7.53 19.91
CA ILE A 407 -1.21 -7.49 21.15
C ILE A 407 -2.42 -6.56 21.02
N ALA A 408 -2.20 -5.35 20.47
CA ALA A 408 -3.29 -4.40 20.20
C ALA A 408 -4.35 -5.00 19.27
N ASN A 409 -3.90 -5.70 18.23
CA ASN A 409 -4.80 -6.40 17.30
C ASN A 409 -5.57 -7.52 17.99
N ALA A 410 -4.91 -8.32 18.84
CA ALA A 410 -5.57 -9.39 19.61
C ALA A 410 -6.65 -8.83 20.55
N ALA A 411 -6.38 -7.72 21.23
CA ALA A 411 -7.36 -7.06 22.10
C ALA A 411 -8.56 -6.54 21.29
N ASN A 412 -8.33 -5.93 20.16
CA ASN A 412 -9.40 -5.47 19.26
C ASN A 412 -10.22 -6.63 18.68
N GLU A 413 -9.58 -7.70 18.24
CA GLU A 413 -10.25 -8.90 17.72
C GLU A 413 -11.09 -9.59 18.79
N ALA A 414 -10.63 -9.62 20.04
CA ALA A 414 -11.42 -10.16 21.18
C ALA A 414 -12.71 -9.35 21.38
N ALA A 415 -12.62 -8.01 21.33
CA ALA A 415 -13.79 -7.15 21.43
C ALA A 415 -14.79 -7.38 20.27
N LEU A 416 -14.26 -7.54 19.03
CA LEU A 416 -15.09 -7.85 17.87
C LEU A 416 -15.75 -9.23 17.96
N LEU A 417 -15.05 -10.24 18.49
CA LEU A 417 -15.60 -11.58 18.71
C LEU A 417 -16.69 -11.58 19.77
N ALA A 418 -16.48 -10.92 20.90
CA ALA A 418 -17.48 -10.77 21.95
C ALA A 418 -18.74 -10.06 21.44
N SER A 419 -18.56 -8.99 20.68
CA SER A 419 -19.68 -8.26 20.04
C SER A 419 -20.48 -9.14 19.08
N ARG A 420 -19.83 -9.92 18.23
CA ARG A 420 -20.50 -10.87 17.30
C ARG A 420 -21.28 -11.97 18.02
N ARG A 421 -20.86 -12.32 19.24
CA ARG A 421 -21.52 -13.30 20.12
C ARG A 421 -22.63 -12.67 20.95
N GLY A 422 -22.88 -11.36 20.82
CA GLY A 422 -23.92 -10.63 21.56
C GLY A 422 -23.63 -10.48 23.06
N LYS A 423 -22.34 -10.60 23.47
CA LYS A 423 -21.92 -10.47 24.87
C LYS A 423 -21.86 -8.99 25.31
N GLN A 424 -22.04 -8.74 26.61
CA GLN A 424 -21.92 -7.41 27.22
C GLN A 424 -20.49 -7.10 27.68
N SER A 425 -19.66 -8.12 27.88
CA SER A 425 -18.27 -8.03 28.30
C SER A 425 -17.43 -9.05 27.55
N ILE A 426 -16.13 -8.77 27.47
CA ILE A 426 -15.15 -9.63 26.80
C ILE A 426 -14.66 -10.65 27.83
N GLU A 427 -14.82 -11.92 27.55
CA GLU A 427 -14.38 -13.03 28.39
C GLU A 427 -12.98 -13.51 28.01
N MET A 428 -12.35 -14.30 28.91
CA MET A 428 -11.04 -14.91 28.64
C MET A 428 -11.02 -15.73 27.36
N LYS A 429 -12.11 -16.47 27.09
CA LYS A 429 -12.25 -17.28 25.88
C LYS A 429 -12.25 -16.44 24.59
N ASP A 430 -12.80 -15.24 24.61
CA ASP A 430 -12.81 -14.35 23.44
C ASP A 430 -11.39 -13.87 23.09
N PHE A 431 -10.55 -13.64 24.12
CA PHE A 431 -9.13 -13.35 23.93
C PHE A 431 -8.35 -14.56 23.40
N GLU A 432 -8.58 -15.74 23.94
CA GLU A 432 -7.92 -16.97 23.46
C GLU A 432 -8.26 -17.23 21.99
N ASP A 433 -9.53 -17.12 21.62
CA ASP A 433 -9.98 -17.25 20.23
C ASP A 433 -9.39 -16.13 19.32
N ALA A 434 -9.23 -14.92 19.86
CA ALA A 434 -8.61 -13.79 19.14
C ALA A 434 -7.12 -14.01 18.90
N ILE A 435 -6.38 -14.43 19.93
CA ILE A 435 -4.95 -14.77 19.82
C ILE A 435 -4.75 -15.88 18.79
N GLU A 436 -5.58 -16.92 18.86
CA GLU A 436 -5.52 -18.02 17.90
C GLU A 436 -5.81 -17.54 16.46
N ARG A 437 -6.75 -16.57 16.30
CA ARG A 437 -7.03 -15.97 15.01
C ARG A 437 -5.88 -15.12 14.48
N VAL A 438 -5.16 -14.44 15.34
CA VAL A 438 -3.96 -13.65 14.96
C VAL A 438 -2.83 -14.58 14.52
N ILE A 439 -2.61 -15.70 15.23
CA ILE A 439 -1.53 -16.65 14.94
C ILE A 439 -1.86 -17.50 13.69
N ALA A 440 -3.03 -18.16 13.68
CA ALA A 440 -3.39 -19.18 12.69
C ALA A 440 -4.31 -18.67 11.57
N GLY A 441 -4.82 -17.45 11.67
CA GLY A 441 -5.75 -16.85 10.71
C GLY A 441 -7.21 -17.29 10.92
N LEU A 442 -8.06 -16.86 9.98
CA LEU A 442 -9.50 -17.12 10.02
C LEU A 442 -9.82 -18.61 9.78
N GLU A 443 -10.73 -19.13 10.60
CA GLU A 443 -11.30 -20.45 10.46
C GLU A 443 -12.21 -20.56 9.21
N LYS A 444 -11.99 -21.56 8.37
CA LYS A 444 -12.75 -21.80 7.13
C LYS A 444 -13.83 -22.87 7.35
N LYS A 445 -14.92 -22.54 8.01
CA LYS A 445 -16.03 -23.46 8.32
C LYS A 445 -16.70 -24.09 7.09
N ASN A 446 -16.63 -23.44 5.94
CA ASN A 446 -17.30 -23.90 4.71
C ASN A 446 -16.41 -24.72 3.77
N LYS A 447 -15.14 -24.96 4.12
CA LYS A 447 -14.25 -25.77 3.28
C LYS A 447 -14.53 -27.26 3.55
N VAL A 448 -15.23 -27.89 2.63
CA VAL A 448 -15.42 -29.33 2.66
C VAL A 448 -14.10 -30.00 2.31
N ILE A 449 -13.49 -30.67 3.29
CA ILE A 449 -12.30 -31.49 3.07
C ILE A 449 -12.76 -32.89 2.69
N ASN A 450 -12.09 -33.49 1.71
CA ASN A 450 -12.29 -34.88 1.36
C ASN A 450 -12.02 -35.78 2.59
N PRO A 451 -12.86 -36.76 2.93
CA PRO A 451 -12.65 -37.66 4.06
C PRO A 451 -11.26 -38.32 4.09
N ARG A 452 -10.69 -38.63 2.92
CA ARG A 452 -9.32 -39.18 2.82
C ARG A 452 -8.29 -38.11 3.24
N GLU A 453 -8.41 -36.88 2.77
CA GLU A 453 -7.51 -35.78 3.16
C GLU A 453 -7.65 -35.46 4.65
N LYS A 454 -8.89 -35.41 5.18
CA LYS A 454 -9.15 -35.16 6.61
C LYS A 454 -8.43 -36.24 7.48
N LYS A 455 -8.44 -37.49 7.03
CA LYS A 455 -7.74 -38.55 7.73
C LYS A 455 -6.22 -38.37 7.70
N ILE A 456 -5.65 -37.99 6.54
CA ILE A 456 -4.22 -37.73 6.40
C ILE A 456 -3.80 -36.58 7.33
N VAL A 457 -4.53 -35.46 7.33
CA VAL A 457 -4.27 -34.32 8.22
C VAL A 457 -4.35 -34.70 9.69
N ALA A 458 -5.34 -35.52 10.09
CA ALA A 458 -5.47 -35.94 11.47
C ALA A 458 -4.26 -36.76 11.97
N TYR A 459 -3.73 -37.66 11.17
CA TYR A 459 -2.51 -38.40 11.50
C TYR A 459 -1.26 -37.52 11.45
N HIS A 460 -1.19 -36.60 10.52
CA HIS A 460 -0.10 -35.60 10.40
C HIS A 460 0.02 -34.78 11.68
N GLU A 461 -1.07 -34.14 12.09
CA GLU A 461 -1.10 -33.30 13.30
C GLU A 461 -0.90 -34.12 14.58
N ALA A 462 -1.44 -35.34 14.62
CA ALA A 462 -1.18 -36.27 15.73
C ALA A 462 0.31 -36.65 15.82
N GLY A 463 1.00 -36.80 14.69
CA GLY A 463 2.44 -37.06 14.64
C GLY A 463 3.26 -35.93 15.24
N HIS A 464 2.98 -34.68 14.85
CA HIS A 464 3.60 -33.50 15.44
C HIS A 464 3.38 -33.43 16.96
N ALA A 465 2.16 -33.67 17.38
CA ALA A 465 1.79 -33.58 18.79
C ALA A 465 2.48 -34.62 19.65
N ILE A 466 2.51 -35.90 19.22
CA ILE A 466 3.15 -36.99 19.99
C ILE A 466 4.65 -36.73 20.13
N VAL A 467 5.34 -36.40 19.04
CA VAL A 467 6.78 -36.14 19.10
C VAL A 467 7.09 -34.94 19.97
N SER A 468 6.30 -33.86 19.85
CA SER A 468 6.48 -32.66 20.73
C SER A 468 6.16 -32.98 22.19
N TRP A 469 5.23 -33.86 22.48
CA TRP A 469 4.86 -34.29 23.84
C TRP A 469 5.92 -35.14 24.50
N MET A 470 6.46 -36.13 23.76
CA MET A 470 7.43 -37.10 24.28
C MET A 470 8.85 -36.52 24.44
N MET A 471 9.15 -35.41 23.77
CA MET A 471 10.43 -34.72 23.91
C MET A 471 10.30 -33.56 24.89
N PRO A 472 10.94 -33.62 26.07
CA PRO A 472 10.85 -32.58 27.09
C PRO A 472 11.47 -31.24 26.65
N GLU A 473 12.41 -31.27 25.71
CA GLU A 473 13.09 -30.09 25.16
C GLU A 473 12.18 -29.27 24.21
N ASN A 474 11.12 -29.87 23.68
CA ASN A 474 10.14 -29.18 22.83
C ASN A 474 9.18 -28.32 23.65
N ASP A 475 8.63 -27.32 23.00
CA ASP A 475 7.54 -26.51 23.59
C ASP A 475 6.29 -27.37 23.78
N PRO A 476 5.52 -27.18 24.87
CA PRO A 476 4.34 -27.98 25.15
C PRO A 476 3.23 -27.76 24.14
N VAL A 477 2.56 -28.87 23.77
CA VAL A 477 1.40 -28.85 22.89
C VAL A 477 0.18 -28.35 23.68
N GLN A 478 -0.37 -27.20 23.31
CA GLN A 478 -1.56 -26.64 23.93
C GLN A 478 -2.84 -27.12 23.25
N LYS A 479 -2.80 -27.24 21.92
CA LYS A 479 -3.98 -27.54 21.11
C LYS A 479 -3.58 -28.22 19.80
N ILE A 480 -4.42 -29.15 19.34
CA ILE A 480 -4.33 -29.74 18.00
C ILE A 480 -5.65 -29.47 17.29
N SER A 481 -5.61 -29.04 16.04
CA SER A 481 -6.80 -28.78 15.25
C SER A 481 -6.64 -29.26 13.80
N ILE A 482 -7.66 -29.92 13.29
CA ILE A 482 -7.76 -30.30 11.87
C ILE A 482 -8.77 -29.44 11.11
N VAL A 483 -9.19 -28.32 11.71
CA VAL A 483 -10.04 -27.32 11.05
C VAL A 483 -9.17 -26.41 10.19
N PRO A 484 -9.47 -26.28 8.88
CA PRO A 484 -8.66 -25.45 7.99
C PRO A 484 -8.65 -23.98 8.38
N ARG A 485 -7.47 -23.37 8.35
CA ARG A 485 -7.29 -21.96 8.62
C ARG A 485 -6.42 -21.27 7.56
N GLY A 486 -6.52 -19.96 7.46
CA GLY A 486 -5.68 -19.15 6.58
C GLY A 486 -5.74 -19.58 5.11
N VAL A 487 -4.62 -19.43 4.38
CA VAL A 487 -4.56 -19.67 2.92
C VAL A 487 -4.31 -21.17 2.61
N SER A 488 -3.44 -21.83 3.33
CA SER A 488 -2.94 -23.18 3.00
C SER A 488 -2.95 -24.19 4.13
N ALA A 489 -3.15 -23.78 5.39
CA ALA A 489 -3.14 -24.72 6.51
C ALA A 489 -4.44 -25.55 6.55
N LEU A 490 -4.30 -26.88 6.49
CA LEU A 490 -5.42 -27.85 6.62
C LEU A 490 -5.62 -28.28 8.06
N GLY A 491 -4.58 -28.18 8.89
CA GLY A 491 -4.55 -28.40 10.32
C GLY A 491 -3.42 -27.60 10.96
N TYR A 492 -3.30 -27.65 12.26
CA TYR A 492 -2.16 -27.09 12.99
C TYR A 492 -2.07 -27.68 14.40
N THR A 493 -0.83 -27.81 14.85
CA THR A 493 -0.48 -28.16 16.24
C THR A 493 0.11 -26.91 16.91
N LEU A 494 -0.56 -26.38 17.93
CA LEU A 494 -0.14 -25.18 18.63
C LEU A 494 0.78 -25.52 19.80
N ASN A 495 2.06 -25.20 19.65
CA ASN A 495 3.06 -25.31 20.70
C ASN A 495 3.34 -23.90 21.22
N ILE A 496 3.26 -23.68 22.53
CA ILE A 496 3.52 -22.38 23.14
C ILE A 496 4.72 -22.48 24.05
N PRO A 497 5.80 -21.69 23.81
CA PRO A 497 6.93 -21.64 24.73
C PRO A 497 6.48 -21.14 26.11
N LEU A 498 7.06 -21.70 27.17
CA LEU A 498 6.76 -21.33 28.54
C LEU A 498 7.41 -20.02 28.98
N GLU A 499 8.56 -19.72 28.41
CA GLU A 499 9.43 -18.62 28.74
C GLU A 499 9.97 -18.01 27.45
N ASP A 500 10.27 -16.71 27.47
CA ASP A 500 10.97 -16.04 26.38
C ASP A 500 12.41 -16.55 26.34
N ARG A 501 12.82 -17.28 25.30
CA ARG A 501 14.14 -17.89 25.16
C ARG A 501 14.99 -17.10 24.18
N TYR A 502 16.15 -16.68 24.63
CA TYR A 502 17.13 -15.96 23.80
C TYR A 502 18.23 -16.89 23.27
N LEU A 503 18.45 -18.04 23.92
CA LEU A 503 19.45 -19.02 23.53
C LEU A 503 18.79 -20.39 23.37
N MET A 504 19.20 -21.13 22.36
CA MET A 504 18.77 -22.50 22.12
C MET A 504 19.98 -23.43 22.09
N THR A 505 19.89 -24.52 22.82
CA THR A 505 20.93 -25.55 22.82
C THR A 505 20.80 -26.46 21.57
N ARG A 506 21.87 -27.19 21.27
CA ARG A 506 21.85 -28.21 20.19
C ARG A 506 20.70 -29.22 20.37
N ASN A 507 20.46 -29.68 21.60
CA ASN A 507 19.41 -30.66 21.87
C ASN A 507 18.01 -30.08 21.63
N GLU A 508 17.77 -28.83 21.99
CA GLU A 508 16.49 -28.15 21.72
C GLU A 508 16.26 -27.97 20.22
N LEU A 509 17.29 -27.61 19.45
CA LEU A 509 17.18 -27.51 17.99
C LEU A 509 16.90 -28.87 17.35
N VAL A 510 17.58 -29.94 17.80
CA VAL A 510 17.31 -31.31 17.32
C VAL A 510 15.90 -31.76 17.70
N ALA A 511 15.44 -31.44 18.92
CA ALA A 511 14.07 -31.78 19.33
C ALA A 511 13.04 -31.05 18.48
N ARG A 512 13.30 -29.78 18.13
CA ARG A 512 12.44 -29.00 17.22
C ARG A 512 12.40 -29.59 15.81
N ILE A 513 13.55 -30.04 15.27
CA ILE A 513 13.62 -30.77 14.00
C ILE A 513 12.76 -32.07 14.09
N CYS A 514 12.90 -32.82 15.18
CA CYS A 514 12.09 -34.04 15.39
C CYS A 514 10.58 -33.69 15.42
N GLY A 515 10.18 -32.64 16.15
CA GLY A 515 8.80 -32.19 16.20
C GLY A 515 8.23 -31.88 14.81
N LEU A 516 8.99 -31.15 13.98
CA LEU A 516 8.60 -30.82 12.60
C LEU A 516 8.52 -32.05 11.68
N LEU A 517 9.36 -33.08 11.88
CA LEU A 517 9.33 -34.30 11.11
C LEU A 517 8.16 -35.24 11.50
N GLY A 518 7.54 -35.02 12.67
CA GLY A 518 6.49 -35.88 13.24
C GLY A 518 5.34 -36.12 12.29
N GLY A 519 4.80 -35.08 11.65
CA GLY A 519 3.67 -35.23 10.73
C GLY A 519 4.00 -36.08 9.51
N ARG A 520 5.13 -35.81 8.88
CA ARG A 520 5.60 -36.56 7.70
C ARG A 520 5.82 -38.04 7.97
N ILE A 521 6.43 -38.36 9.11
CA ILE A 521 6.75 -39.73 9.49
C ILE A 521 5.50 -40.48 9.93
N ALA A 522 4.53 -39.81 10.55
CA ALA A 522 3.24 -40.38 10.85
C ALA A 522 2.48 -40.80 9.56
N GLU A 523 2.52 -39.98 8.52
CA GLU A 523 1.96 -40.35 7.22
C GLU A 523 2.66 -41.60 6.64
N GLU A 524 3.99 -41.66 6.69
CA GLU A 524 4.79 -42.77 6.19
C GLU A 524 4.45 -44.10 6.91
N ILE A 525 4.31 -44.08 8.24
CA ILE A 525 4.03 -45.27 9.06
C ILE A 525 2.60 -45.81 8.82
N ILE A 526 1.62 -44.89 8.68
CA ILE A 526 0.21 -45.27 8.64
C ILE A 526 -0.28 -45.59 7.22
N PHE A 527 0.12 -44.77 6.25
CA PHE A 527 -0.37 -44.86 4.88
C PHE A 527 0.62 -45.53 3.92
N GLY A 528 1.91 -45.65 4.30
CA GLY A 528 2.98 -46.07 3.39
C GLY A 528 3.24 -45.12 2.23
N GLU A 529 2.52 -44.00 2.18
CA GLU A 529 2.60 -42.92 1.18
C GLU A 529 2.87 -41.62 1.87
N ILE A 530 3.41 -40.65 1.11
CA ILE A 530 3.80 -39.34 1.59
C ILE A 530 3.08 -38.29 0.80
N SER A 531 2.56 -37.25 1.47
CA SER A 531 1.83 -36.14 0.86
C SER A 531 2.69 -34.89 0.67
N THR A 532 2.17 -33.90 -0.05
CA THR A 532 2.78 -32.59 -0.21
C THR A 532 2.55 -31.68 1.01
N GLY A 533 1.75 -32.11 1.99
CA GLY A 533 1.36 -31.31 3.15
C GLY A 533 2.53 -30.87 4.03
N ALA A 534 3.58 -31.72 4.09
CA ALA A 534 4.77 -31.45 4.90
C ALA A 534 5.81 -30.49 4.27
N GLN A 535 5.50 -29.77 3.18
CA GLN A 535 6.48 -28.90 2.50
C GLN A 535 7.07 -27.87 3.45
N ASN A 536 6.24 -27.13 4.17
CA ASN A 536 6.67 -26.05 5.07
C ASN A 536 7.53 -26.62 6.23
N ASP A 537 7.16 -27.80 6.75
CA ASP A 537 7.93 -28.43 7.82
C ASP A 537 9.31 -28.85 7.35
N LEU A 538 9.41 -29.40 6.14
CA LEU A 538 10.71 -29.79 5.55
C LEU A 538 11.58 -28.57 5.23
N GLU A 539 11.01 -27.45 4.79
CA GLU A 539 11.74 -26.19 4.60
C GLU A 539 12.35 -25.73 5.92
N ARG A 540 11.55 -25.70 7.00
CA ARG A 540 12.01 -25.32 8.34
C ARG A 540 13.05 -26.28 8.91
N VAL A 541 12.85 -27.59 8.74
CA VAL A 541 13.83 -28.62 9.15
C VAL A 541 15.17 -28.37 8.47
N THR A 542 15.16 -28.12 7.17
CA THR A 542 16.36 -27.87 6.39
C THR A 542 17.05 -26.57 6.85
N GLU A 543 16.28 -25.49 7.05
CA GLU A 543 16.79 -24.22 7.54
C GLU A 543 17.46 -24.36 8.92
N ILE A 544 16.79 -25.02 9.87
CA ILE A 544 17.34 -25.22 11.22
C ILE A 544 18.63 -26.05 11.15
N ALA A 545 18.63 -27.17 10.44
CA ALA A 545 19.80 -28.03 10.32
C ALA A 545 20.97 -27.32 9.61
N TYR A 546 20.68 -26.55 8.56
CA TYR A 546 21.69 -25.76 7.86
C TYR A 546 22.29 -24.69 8.77
N ASN A 547 21.47 -23.94 9.53
CA ASN A 547 21.93 -22.94 10.46
C ASN A 547 22.75 -23.54 11.61
N MET A 548 22.39 -24.74 12.09
CA MET A 548 23.19 -25.45 13.09
C MET A 548 24.62 -25.70 12.62
N VAL A 549 24.80 -26.06 11.34
CA VAL A 549 26.11 -26.38 10.76
C VAL A 549 26.88 -25.13 10.37
N THR A 550 26.20 -24.16 9.70
CA THR A 550 26.87 -23.02 9.05
C THR A 550 26.95 -21.75 9.89
N VAL A 551 25.99 -21.56 10.80
CA VAL A 551 25.87 -20.33 11.58
C VAL A 551 26.34 -20.53 13.01
N TYR A 552 25.85 -21.59 13.66
CA TYR A 552 26.09 -21.82 15.09
C TYR A 552 27.30 -22.68 15.38
N GLY A 553 27.96 -23.27 14.36
CA GLY A 553 29.15 -24.11 14.53
C GLY A 553 28.88 -25.35 15.37
N MET A 554 27.68 -25.95 15.29
CA MET A 554 27.24 -27.08 16.12
C MET A 554 27.56 -28.46 15.48
N SER A 555 28.37 -28.51 14.43
CA SER A 555 28.85 -29.74 13.81
C SER A 555 30.29 -30.05 14.23
N GLU A 556 30.59 -31.27 14.68
CA GLU A 556 31.93 -31.70 15.02
C GLU A 556 32.85 -31.82 13.78
N LYS A 557 32.28 -32.19 12.63
CA LYS A 557 33.05 -32.40 11.41
C LYS A 557 33.42 -31.09 10.71
N VAL A 558 32.50 -30.11 10.71
CA VAL A 558 32.75 -28.78 10.16
C VAL A 558 33.54 -27.91 11.14
N GLY A 559 33.38 -28.17 12.43
CA GLY A 559 34.07 -27.45 13.50
C GLY A 559 33.39 -26.14 13.89
N TYR A 560 34.10 -25.35 14.71
CA TYR A 560 33.61 -24.07 15.27
C TYR A 560 33.76 -22.92 14.24
N LEU A 561 33.21 -23.10 13.05
CA LEU A 561 33.24 -22.10 11.98
C LEU A 561 31.86 -21.49 11.78
N SER A 562 31.80 -20.20 11.54
CA SER A 562 30.60 -19.50 11.12
C SER A 562 30.77 -18.98 9.69
N PHE A 563 29.93 -19.43 8.83
CA PHE A 563 29.85 -19.03 7.42
C PHE A 563 28.75 -18.00 7.17
N LEU A 564 28.33 -17.28 8.23
CA LEU A 564 27.38 -16.19 8.07
C LEU A 564 27.87 -15.24 6.96
N GLU A 565 27.03 -15.00 6.01
CA GLU A 565 27.19 -13.89 5.08
C GLU A 565 27.11 -12.61 5.90
N SER A 566 28.26 -12.02 6.27
CA SER A 566 28.22 -10.60 6.58
C SER A 566 27.83 -9.94 5.27
N ASN A 567 26.62 -9.36 5.21
CA ASN A 567 26.22 -8.47 4.14
C ASN A 567 27.20 -7.29 4.10
N ASN A 568 28.38 -7.51 3.54
CA ASN A 568 29.35 -6.47 3.31
C ASN A 568 28.94 -5.85 1.95
N PRO A 569 28.32 -4.66 1.92
CA PRO A 569 27.78 -4.06 0.71
C PRO A 569 28.86 -3.79 -0.34
N TYR A 570 30.14 -3.90 0.04
CA TYR A 570 31.27 -3.57 -0.79
C TYR A 570 31.81 -4.74 -1.65
N LEU A 571 31.41 -6.00 -1.39
CA LEU A 571 32.01 -7.18 -2.03
C LEU A 571 31.01 -8.09 -2.77
N GLY A 572 29.69 -7.85 -2.71
CA GLY A 572 28.68 -8.75 -3.29
C GLY A 572 28.06 -8.24 -4.59
N GLY A 573 28.30 -8.93 -5.70
CA GLY A 573 27.39 -8.99 -6.84
C GLY A 573 26.21 -9.92 -6.52
N PRO A 574 25.16 -10.05 -7.39
CA PRO A 574 24.06 -11.01 -7.22
C PRO A 574 24.52 -12.45 -7.56
N GLY A 575 25.56 -12.90 -6.89
CA GLY A 575 26.06 -14.26 -6.85
C GLY A 575 26.32 -14.54 -5.39
N VAL A 576 25.77 -15.64 -4.90
CA VAL A 576 26.05 -16.17 -3.56
C VAL A 576 27.57 -16.41 -3.51
N ASP A 577 28.35 -15.41 -3.05
CA ASP A 577 29.78 -15.60 -2.77
C ASP A 577 29.85 -16.50 -1.52
N ARG A 578 29.83 -17.81 -1.77
CA ARG A 578 30.10 -18.81 -0.73
C ARG A 578 31.49 -18.55 -0.18
N LYS A 579 31.59 -18.25 1.11
CA LYS A 579 32.87 -18.06 1.81
C LYS A 579 33.67 -19.36 2.00
N TYR A 580 33.26 -20.44 1.35
CA TYR A 580 33.85 -21.75 1.49
C TYR A 580 33.92 -22.45 0.13
N GLY A 581 34.95 -23.29 -0.04
CA GLY A 581 35.15 -24.08 -1.27
C GLY A 581 34.16 -25.24 -1.41
N ASP A 582 34.17 -25.87 -2.58
CA ASP A 582 33.20 -26.94 -2.91
C ASP A 582 33.35 -28.15 -1.99
N GLU A 583 34.53 -28.45 -1.46
CA GLU A 583 34.76 -29.54 -0.51
C GLU A 583 34.01 -29.26 0.81
N THR A 584 34.11 -28.03 1.34
CA THR A 584 33.39 -27.63 2.54
C THR A 584 31.88 -27.62 2.30
N ALA A 585 31.42 -27.17 1.12
CA ALA A 585 30.00 -27.21 0.75
C ALA A 585 29.46 -28.64 0.81
N ARG A 586 30.19 -29.58 0.21
CA ARG A 586 29.84 -31.00 0.24
C ARG A 586 29.81 -31.57 1.68
N LEU A 587 30.76 -31.13 2.53
CA LEU A 587 30.78 -31.57 3.93
C LEU A 587 29.57 -31.01 4.70
N ILE A 588 29.20 -29.74 4.46
CA ILE A 588 27.99 -29.13 5.03
C ILE A 588 26.73 -29.91 4.62
N ASP A 589 26.57 -30.20 3.33
CA ASP A 589 25.42 -30.95 2.81
C ASP A 589 25.33 -32.35 3.45
N LEU A 590 26.46 -33.03 3.62
CA LEU A 590 26.50 -34.34 4.27
C LEU A 590 26.13 -34.27 5.78
N GLU A 591 26.60 -33.25 6.48
CA GLU A 591 26.28 -33.03 7.90
C GLU A 591 24.82 -32.66 8.12
N VAL A 592 24.29 -31.74 7.30
CA VAL A 592 22.87 -31.37 7.32
C VAL A 592 21.99 -32.63 7.11
N LYS A 593 22.34 -33.42 6.09
CA LYS A 593 21.64 -34.67 5.81
C LYS A 593 21.75 -35.66 6.98
N ALA A 594 22.93 -35.80 7.58
CA ALA A 594 23.16 -36.71 8.71
C ALA A 594 22.31 -36.32 9.94
N ILE A 595 22.21 -35.03 10.23
CA ILE A 595 21.35 -34.52 11.31
C ILE A 595 19.89 -34.87 11.05
N ILE A 596 19.41 -34.63 9.84
CA ILE A 596 18.01 -34.89 9.46
C ILE A 596 17.71 -36.40 9.46
N ASP A 597 18.62 -37.24 8.93
CA ASP A 597 18.46 -38.69 8.90
C ASP A 597 18.46 -39.30 10.33
N ALA A 598 19.31 -38.77 11.22
CA ALA A 598 19.31 -39.20 12.62
C ALA A 598 18.01 -38.79 13.34
N ALA A 599 17.52 -37.59 13.12
CA ALA A 599 16.24 -37.11 13.64
C ALA A 599 15.08 -37.94 13.09
N ARG A 600 15.06 -38.20 11.77
CA ARG A 600 14.04 -39.07 11.13
C ARG A 600 13.99 -40.48 11.77
N LYS A 601 15.13 -41.07 11.96
CA LYS A 601 15.20 -42.42 12.61
C LYS A 601 14.63 -42.38 14.02
N ARG A 602 15.04 -41.39 14.83
CA ARG A 602 14.55 -41.21 16.20
C ARG A 602 13.02 -41.04 16.24
N VAL A 603 12.46 -40.23 15.34
CA VAL A 603 11.01 -40.01 15.27
C VAL A 603 10.27 -41.25 14.78
N PHE A 604 10.83 -41.98 13.79
CA PHE A 604 10.25 -43.20 13.27
C PHE A 604 10.16 -44.29 14.37
N ASP A 605 11.25 -44.47 15.12
CA ASP A 605 11.29 -45.44 16.23
C ASP A 605 10.26 -45.04 17.31
N MET A 606 10.21 -43.76 17.70
CA MET A 606 9.27 -43.24 18.70
C MET A 606 7.79 -43.38 18.28
N LEU A 607 7.44 -43.02 17.05
CA LEU A 607 6.07 -43.11 16.57
C LEU A 607 5.63 -44.58 16.35
N THR A 608 6.57 -45.48 16.04
CA THR A 608 6.31 -46.91 15.94
C THR A 608 6.04 -47.52 17.32
N GLU A 609 6.82 -47.13 18.33
CA GLU A 609 6.61 -47.55 19.71
C GLU A 609 5.26 -47.08 20.28
N HIS A 610 4.83 -45.86 19.89
CA HIS A 610 3.59 -45.27 20.39
C HIS A 610 2.46 -45.24 19.35
N ARG A 611 2.42 -46.23 18.47
CA ARG A 611 1.43 -46.31 17.38
C ARG A 611 0.00 -46.33 17.90
N ASP A 612 -0.27 -47.02 19.01
CA ASP A 612 -1.58 -47.06 19.67
C ASP A 612 -2.08 -45.65 20.07
N LYS A 613 -1.18 -44.85 20.61
CA LYS A 613 -1.47 -43.44 20.98
C LYS A 613 -1.71 -42.57 19.74
N LEU A 614 -0.95 -42.79 18.66
CA LEU A 614 -1.12 -42.09 17.38
C LEU A 614 -2.52 -42.35 16.79
N GLU A 615 -2.95 -43.63 16.79
CA GLU A 615 -4.26 -44.02 16.30
C GLU A 615 -5.40 -43.44 17.17
N ARG A 616 -5.20 -43.37 18.51
CA ARG A 616 -6.18 -42.76 19.44
C ARG A 616 -6.32 -41.27 19.22
N ILE A 617 -5.22 -40.52 19.18
CA ILE A 617 -5.27 -39.06 18.95
C ILE A 617 -5.91 -38.74 17.58
N ALA A 618 -5.49 -39.45 16.53
CA ALA A 618 -6.06 -39.25 15.19
C ALA A 618 -7.57 -39.60 15.16
N GLY A 619 -7.99 -40.64 15.84
CA GLY A 619 -9.40 -41.04 15.97
C GLY A 619 -10.24 -39.98 16.70
N GLU A 620 -9.72 -39.45 17.81
CA GLU A 620 -10.38 -38.37 18.54
C GLU A 620 -10.43 -37.05 17.71
N LEU A 621 -9.37 -36.72 16.98
CA LEU A 621 -9.34 -35.58 16.08
C LEU A 621 -10.36 -35.70 14.95
N LEU A 622 -10.54 -36.89 14.38
CA LEU A 622 -11.54 -37.12 13.34
C LEU A 622 -12.96 -36.87 13.85
N THR A 623 -13.20 -37.15 15.15
CA THR A 623 -14.51 -37.01 15.79
C THR A 623 -14.76 -35.58 16.31
N LYS A 624 -13.79 -35.04 17.06
CA LYS A 624 -13.91 -33.76 17.77
C LYS A 624 -13.35 -32.57 16.99
N GLU A 625 -12.55 -32.82 15.95
CA GLU A 625 -11.83 -31.83 15.11
C GLU A 625 -10.79 -30.99 15.86
N ILE A 626 -10.92 -30.83 17.16
CA ILE A 626 -10.04 -30.05 18.04
C ILE A 626 -9.80 -30.82 19.33
N LEU A 627 -8.54 -30.93 19.76
CA LEU A 627 -8.15 -31.44 21.04
C LEU A 627 -7.40 -30.39 21.85
N GLN A 628 -7.81 -30.19 23.09
CA GLN A 628 -7.16 -29.32 24.06
C GLN A 628 -6.13 -30.08 24.89
N TYR A 629 -5.22 -29.35 25.55
CA TYR A 629 -4.15 -29.91 26.41
C TYR A 629 -4.66 -31.03 27.32
N CYS A 630 -5.77 -30.83 28.05
CA CYS A 630 -6.30 -31.80 28.99
C CYS A 630 -6.67 -33.14 28.35
N GLN A 631 -7.24 -33.11 27.16
CA GLN A 631 -7.61 -34.30 26.38
C GLN A 631 -6.38 -35.02 25.84
N ILE A 632 -5.37 -34.24 25.47
CA ILE A 632 -4.07 -34.76 25.01
C ILE A 632 -3.35 -35.45 26.18
N GLU A 633 -3.33 -34.85 27.37
CA GLU A 633 -2.74 -35.40 28.58
C GLU A 633 -3.44 -36.72 29.01
N GLU A 634 -4.77 -36.80 28.87
CA GLU A 634 -5.52 -38.00 29.16
C GLU A 634 -5.12 -39.19 28.25
N ILE A 635 -4.77 -38.92 27.01
CA ILE A 635 -4.35 -39.95 26.04
C ILE A 635 -2.87 -40.28 26.16
N LEU A 636 -2.01 -39.28 26.25
CA LEU A 636 -0.54 -39.45 26.23
C LEU A 636 0.06 -39.74 27.61
N GLY A 637 -0.67 -39.37 28.68
CA GLY A 637 -0.15 -39.37 30.05
C GLY A 637 0.56 -38.05 30.38
N LYS A 638 0.96 -37.88 31.64
CA LYS A 638 1.68 -36.71 32.11
C LYS A 638 2.97 -36.52 31.34
N ARG A 639 3.26 -35.28 30.94
CA ARG A 639 4.49 -34.91 30.25
C ARG A 639 5.69 -34.98 31.23
N ALA A 640 6.85 -35.38 30.76
CA ALA A 640 8.06 -35.56 31.58
C ALA A 640 8.63 -34.27 32.17
N SER A 641 8.29 -33.11 31.65
CA SER A 641 8.72 -31.79 32.19
C SER A 641 7.62 -31.19 33.04
N ASP A 642 7.75 -31.22 34.35
CA ASP A 642 6.72 -30.86 35.35
C ASP A 642 6.34 -29.39 35.43
N LYS A 643 7.12 -28.47 34.85
CA LYS A 643 6.90 -27.01 35.03
C LYS A 643 5.59 -26.47 34.40
N PHE A 644 4.98 -27.21 33.52
CA PHE A 644 3.77 -26.77 32.79
C PHE A 644 2.48 -27.31 33.37
N SER A 645 2.52 -28.47 34.01
CA SER A 645 1.35 -29.14 34.57
C SER A 645 0.68 -28.31 35.67
N GLU A 646 1.41 -27.57 36.48
CA GLU A 646 0.86 -26.72 37.54
C GLU A 646 0.06 -25.53 37.00
N HIS A 647 0.52 -24.92 35.89
CA HIS A 647 -0.15 -23.75 35.27
C HIS A 647 -1.42 -24.10 34.48
N LEU A 648 -1.46 -25.31 33.88
CA LEU A 648 -2.60 -25.77 33.07
C LEU A 648 -3.54 -26.73 33.82
N ALA A 649 -3.11 -27.38 34.88
CA ALA A 649 -3.96 -28.23 35.71
C ALA A 649 -5.17 -27.45 36.28
N HIS A 650 -5.00 -26.17 36.56
CA HIS A 650 -6.11 -25.26 36.94
C HIS A 650 -7.16 -25.11 35.81
N ASN A 651 -6.75 -25.22 34.54
CA ASN A 651 -7.68 -25.12 33.40
C ASN A 651 -8.44 -26.42 33.15
N CYS A 652 -7.82 -27.55 33.48
CA CYS A 652 -8.49 -28.86 33.35
C CYS A 652 -9.57 -29.05 34.41
N ALA A 653 -9.42 -28.47 35.60
CA ALA A 653 -10.44 -28.51 36.66
C ALA A 653 -11.67 -27.66 36.29
N ASN A 654 -11.45 -26.41 35.85
CA ASN A 654 -12.54 -25.51 35.47
C ASN A 654 -13.27 -25.94 34.17
N GLY A 655 -12.59 -26.65 33.26
CA GLY A 655 -13.20 -27.21 32.06
C GLY A 655 -14.16 -28.38 32.33
N LYS A 656 -13.96 -29.14 33.41
CA LYS A 656 -14.86 -30.23 33.82
C LYS A 656 -16.15 -29.69 34.45
N GLU A 657 -16.06 -28.60 35.22
CA GLU A 657 -17.27 -27.96 35.78
C GLU A 657 -18.15 -27.28 34.72
N ALA A 658 -17.56 -26.81 33.59
CA ALA A 658 -18.34 -26.24 32.49
C ALA A 658 -19.01 -27.27 31.59
N GLN A 659 -18.57 -28.53 31.61
CA GLN A 659 -19.18 -29.65 30.83
C GLN A 659 -20.25 -30.42 31.62
N GLU A 660 -20.33 -30.28 32.95
CA GLU A 660 -21.36 -30.87 33.82
C GLU A 660 -22.57 -29.97 34.04
N GLN A 661 -22.66 -28.78 33.45
CA GLN A 661 -23.94 -28.10 33.39
C GLN A 661 -24.87 -28.86 32.42
N PRO A 662 -26.02 -29.34 32.89
CA PRO A 662 -26.92 -30.12 32.03
C PRO A 662 -27.32 -29.21 30.84
N GLN A 663 -27.29 -29.83 29.67
CA GLN A 663 -27.87 -29.22 28.46
C GLN A 663 -29.23 -28.69 28.86
N ALA A 664 -29.39 -27.35 28.81
CA ALA A 664 -30.68 -26.75 29.02
C ALA A 664 -31.66 -27.44 28.08
N GLU A 665 -32.65 -28.08 28.66
CA GLU A 665 -33.75 -28.73 27.94
C GLU A 665 -34.22 -27.78 26.85
N ALA A 666 -34.42 -28.31 25.66
CA ALA A 666 -35.04 -27.60 24.55
C ALA A 666 -36.30 -26.88 25.09
N PRO A 667 -36.51 -25.60 24.78
CA PRO A 667 -37.66 -24.87 25.30
C PRO A 667 -38.94 -25.64 24.93
N ALA A 668 -39.66 -26.06 25.95
CA ALA A 668 -40.96 -26.72 25.81
C ALA A 668 -41.85 -25.85 24.89
N PRO A 669 -42.71 -26.47 24.07
CA PRO A 669 -43.61 -25.72 23.22
C PRO A 669 -44.46 -24.77 24.08
N LEU A 670 -44.44 -23.49 23.66
CA LEU A 670 -45.23 -22.42 24.32
C LEU A 670 -46.65 -22.89 24.53
N ARG A 671 -47.01 -23.15 25.79
CA ARG A 671 -48.42 -23.29 26.21
C ARG A 671 -49.08 -21.93 25.93
N GLU A 672 -50.18 -21.96 25.19
CA GLU A 672 -51.06 -20.80 25.00
C GLU A 672 -51.41 -20.22 26.38
N ALA A 673 -51.07 -18.96 26.59
CA ALA A 673 -51.49 -18.21 27.77
C ALA A 673 -52.98 -17.94 27.66
N PRO A 674 -53.74 -18.03 28.80
CA PRO A 674 -55.15 -17.72 28.80
C PRO A 674 -55.34 -16.22 28.51
N ALA A 675 -56.31 -15.93 27.67
CA ALA A 675 -56.77 -14.56 27.37
C ALA A 675 -57.23 -13.86 28.65
N GLY A 676 -56.54 -12.79 29.05
CA GLY A 676 -56.93 -12.00 30.21
C GLY A 676 -56.12 -10.73 30.37
N SER A 677 -56.72 -9.59 29.99
CA SER A 677 -56.47 -8.21 30.46
C SER A 677 -55.04 -7.69 30.33
N GLY A 678 -54.71 -7.15 29.15
CA GLY A 678 -53.68 -6.09 28.99
C GLY A 678 -54.29 -4.72 29.33
N PRO A 679 -53.47 -3.74 29.73
CA PRO A 679 -53.97 -2.40 30.08
C PRO A 679 -54.61 -1.72 28.87
N ASP A 680 -55.70 -0.97 29.14
CA ASP A 680 -56.48 -0.20 28.17
C ASP A 680 -55.59 0.77 27.37
N MET A 681 -55.41 0.43 26.12
CA MET A 681 -54.82 1.34 25.14
C MET A 681 -55.95 2.10 24.45
N PRO A 682 -55.84 3.42 24.23
CA PRO A 682 -56.85 4.22 23.54
C PRO A 682 -57.17 3.62 22.16
N GLU A 683 -58.44 3.64 21.79
CA GLU A 683 -58.94 3.02 20.54
C GLU A 683 -58.24 3.56 19.26
N ASP A 684 -57.77 4.79 19.29
CA ASP A 684 -57.08 5.44 18.20
C ASP A 684 -55.67 4.85 17.97
N GLU A 685 -54.91 4.53 19.00
CA GLU A 685 -53.59 3.88 18.90
C GLU A 685 -53.71 2.43 18.41
N ARG A 686 -54.80 1.76 18.79
CA ARG A 686 -55.09 0.39 18.34
C ARG A 686 -55.37 0.34 16.84
N ARG A 687 -56.12 1.33 16.31
CA ARG A 687 -56.38 1.45 14.86
C ARG A 687 -55.15 1.78 14.05
N GLU A 688 -54.22 2.62 14.58
CA GLU A 688 -52.98 2.93 13.93
C GLU A 688 -52.02 1.72 13.88
N LEU A 689 -51.98 0.93 14.96
CA LEU A 689 -51.14 -0.28 15.01
C LEU A 689 -51.66 -1.36 14.04
N GLU A 690 -52.99 -1.55 13.95
CA GLU A 690 -53.59 -2.48 13.01
C GLU A 690 -53.36 -2.05 11.53
N ALA A 691 -53.40 -0.76 11.25
CA ALA A 691 -53.10 -0.21 9.94
C ALA A 691 -51.64 -0.36 9.57
N ALA A 692 -50.71 -0.20 10.52
CA ALA A 692 -49.26 -0.41 10.32
C ALA A 692 -48.93 -1.88 10.08
N VAL A 693 -49.52 -2.80 10.83
CA VAL A 693 -49.33 -4.24 10.64
C VAL A 693 -49.91 -4.72 9.30
N LYS A 694 -51.03 -4.15 8.84
CA LYS A 694 -51.60 -4.45 7.54
C LYS A 694 -50.69 -3.99 6.39
N ARG A 695 -50.11 -2.78 6.47
CA ARG A 695 -49.12 -2.27 5.48
C ARG A 695 -47.85 -3.11 5.41
N LEU A 696 -47.37 -3.60 6.56
CA LEU A 696 -46.21 -4.49 6.61
C LEU A 696 -46.47 -5.88 5.99
N ARG A 697 -47.70 -6.40 6.12
CA ARG A 697 -48.12 -7.65 5.46
C ARG A 697 -48.26 -7.48 3.94
N GLU A 698 -48.79 -6.36 3.50
CA GLU A 698 -48.93 -6.06 2.05
C GLU A 698 -47.59 -5.82 1.38
N SER A 699 -46.62 -5.17 2.06
CA SER A 699 -45.27 -4.99 1.54
C SER A 699 -44.46 -6.30 1.46
N ARG A 700 -44.73 -7.28 2.29
CA ARG A 700 -44.09 -8.59 2.28
C ARG A 700 -44.58 -9.50 1.15
N ASN A 701 -45.81 -9.33 0.70
CA ASN A 701 -46.36 -10.09 -0.43
C ASN A 701 -45.98 -9.53 -1.81
N LEU A 702 -45.39 -8.31 -1.88
CA LEU A 702 -44.91 -7.70 -3.11
C LEU A 702 -43.43 -8.02 -3.41
N SER A 703 -42.70 -8.70 -2.48
CA SER A 703 -41.30 -9.10 -2.66
C SER A 703 -41.11 -10.60 -2.94
N SER A 704 -42.20 -11.34 -3.17
CA SER A 704 -42.17 -12.78 -3.48
C SER A 704 -42.88 -13.15 -4.80
N ASN A 705 -42.91 -12.22 -5.77
CA ASN A 705 -43.23 -12.50 -7.17
C ASN A 705 -42.11 -12.01 -8.07
#